data_0c10d71995cb83fa18353a5f481e8029
#
_entry.id   0c10d71995cb83fa18353a5f481e8029
#
_cell.length_a   1.000
_cell.length_b   1.000
_cell.length_c   1.000
_cell.angle_alpha   90.00
_cell.angle_beta   90.00
_cell.angle_gamma   90.00
#
_symmetry.space_group_name_H-M   'P 1'
#
loop_
_entity.id
_entity.type
_entity.pdbx_description
1 polymer ?
#
loop_
_entity_poly.entity_id
_entity_poly.type
_entity_poly.pdbx_seq_one_letter_code
_entity_poly.pdbx_strand_id
1 'polypeptide(L)'
;MLTKLLKSKKGYNEKAITLIALVVTIVIMLILAGITIGTTTNLMSRTSEAKILTAISNIKEEITLQGATNVLNGKNDYSTAEQLLLEGKVQRTVQATGDTYYMHYAIKPNAYSGMQGLGNGTTSTLKDVFLIDDNLNIRYLDNKGNSYGDDIDEKVLNDDTDIRFASKEFSNYISKISGVVEDEMKFKWMKNQTSLTLREIEVDTLEDLVFFPNLQSLNITFCSKIKDLNGIANCTKLSTLTVAGSNGQIIDFGEISKLAKLNYISITSCKISDYSELFSLMNEKSITDLRLNNNGIINDLSGIEKFSNLTRLMILYSGVKDITSIAKLSNLESLYLEKNDISDFLELYKLDKLKNLNLKGNEKIAQILDNGGTIDMDVQNLGLFKNYKNLNLSNQKLTDLSSLKGMTQLKVLNIQNNKLTFTDEDKQIIKDMNQLETLDMKANDVEDISFLNGCKSLKNLRITGNDKIDLKQIEDIISNLNNIRVSQAQLDTLVNCDASKITKLVLDYSNITSIPDLSRYTKLTTISLNSSSTISDFSNILTAPSLESVTIIACDMHNKMVDFSQLSNLKQLTLNNNYLSTSDLEVLKNLNNKTIQIGLTNNSIIDATKLLDLNANSTIWLTNNVNLSQDSKTRLKDKFGNNVRY
;
A
#
# COMPACT_ATOMS: atom_id res chain seq x y z
N MET A 1 -26.12 54.03 11.11
CA MET A 1 -24.73 53.79 10.64
C MET A 1 -24.71 53.46 9.13
N LEU A 2 -25.58 52.58 8.65
CA LEU A 2 -25.70 52.20 7.22
C LEU A 2 -25.92 53.40 6.25
N THR A 3 -26.76 54.38 6.64
CA THR A 3 -27.07 55.55 5.83
C THR A 3 -25.88 56.53 5.61
N LYS A 4 -24.84 56.47 6.44
CA LYS A 4 -23.63 57.28 6.28
C LYS A 4 -22.58 56.60 5.36
N LEU A 5 -22.56 55.26 5.29
CA LEU A 5 -21.67 54.48 4.42
C LEU A 5 -22.11 54.52 2.95
N LEU A 6 -23.42 54.58 2.68
CA LEU A 6 -23.98 54.59 1.34
C LEU A 6 -23.86 55.93 0.61
N LYS A 7 -23.56 57.06 1.29
CA LYS A 7 -23.39 58.39 0.69
C LYS A 7 -21.99 58.65 0.09
N SER A 8 -21.00 57.77 0.29
CA SER A 8 -19.62 58.04 -0.10
C SER A 8 -19.17 57.45 -1.43
N LYS A 9 -19.96 56.61 -2.10
CA LYS A 9 -19.63 56.10 -3.43
C LYS A 9 -20.75 56.36 -4.44
N LYS A 10 -20.52 57.36 -5.31
CA LYS A 10 -21.34 57.63 -6.50
C LYS A 10 -21.26 56.45 -7.46
N GLY A 11 -22.38 55.78 -7.73
CA GLY A 11 -22.49 54.88 -8.86
C GLY A 11 -23.25 53.57 -8.66
N TYR A 12 -23.99 53.38 -7.57
CA TYR A 12 -24.79 52.16 -7.38
C TYR A 12 -26.23 52.32 -7.89
N ASN A 13 -26.68 51.27 -8.60
CA ASN A 13 -27.99 51.18 -9.20
C ASN A 13 -29.08 51.13 -8.10
N GLU A 14 -30.07 51.99 -8.10
CA GLU A 14 -31.16 52.06 -7.09
C GLU A 14 -31.91 50.74 -6.91
N LYS A 15 -31.87 49.87 -7.91
CA LYS A 15 -32.44 48.54 -7.85
C LYS A 15 -31.73 47.61 -6.84
N ALA A 16 -30.43 47.71 -6.67
CA ALA A 16 -29.67 46.89 -5.72
C ALA A 16 -29.94 47.27 -4.25
N ILE A 17 -30.09 48.59 -4.01
CA ILE A 17 -30.42 49.12 -2.66
C ILE A 17 -31.84 48.68 -2.24
N THR A 18 -32.77 48.67 -3.21
CA THR A 18 -34.16 48.25 -2.97
C THR A 18 -34.26 46.73 -2.72
N LEU A 19 -33.44 45.93 -3.39
CA LEU A 19 -33.39 44.49 -3.21
C LEU A 19 -32.85 44.11 -1.82
N ILE A 20 -31.77 44.75 -1.36
CA ILE A 20 -31.19 44.53 -0.03
C ILE A 20 -32.17 44.97 1.08
N ALA A 21 -32.82 46.13 0.91
CA ALA A 21 -33.85 46.56 1.86
C ALA A 21 -35.05 45.64 1.87
N LEU A 22 -35.44 45.07 0.71
CA LEU A 22 -36.55 44.12 0.61
C LEU A 22 -36.20 42.79 1.27
N VAL A 23 -35.01 42.26 1.05
CA VAL A 23 -34.53 40.99 1.64
C VAL A 23 -34.44 41.14 3.18
N VAL A 24 -33.85 42.21 3.68
CA VAL A 24 -33.79 42.48 5.12
C VAL A 24 -35.21 42.61 5.74
N THR A 25 -36.15 43.26 5.03
CA THR A 25 -37.53 43.41 5.50
C THR A 25 -38.28 42.07 5.49
N ILE A 26 -38.06 41.24 4.46
CA ILE A 26 -38.66 39.89 4.36
C ILE A 26 -38.11 38.97 5.47
N VAL A 27 -36.82 39.02 5.76
CA VAL A 27 -36.19 38.26 6.85
C VAL A 27 -36.77 38.71 8.22
N ILE A 28 -36.94 40.00 8.44
CA ILE A 28 -37.55 40.52 9.66
C ILE A 28 -39.03 40.12 9.75
N MET A 29 -39.80 40.12 8.66
CA MET A 29 -41.18 39.67 8.62
C MET A 29 -41.34 38.18 8.84
N LEU A 30 -40.42 37.35 8.32
CA LEU A 30 -40.42 35.90 8.55
C LEU A 30 -40.09 35.55 10.01
N ILE A 31 -39.22 36.33 10.66
CA ILE A 31 -38.94 36.21 12.10
C ILE A 31 -40.18 36.54 12.94
N LEU A 32 -40.94 37.54 12.52
CA LEU A 32 -42.16 37.96 13.23
C LEU A 32 -43.38 37.06 12.96
N ALA A 33 -43.45 36.42 11.79
CA ALA A 33 -44.53 35.50 11.43
C ALA A 33 -44.38 34.08 12.02
N GLY A 34 -43.18 33.70 12.47
CA GLY A 34 -42.90 32.38 13.06
C GLY A 34 -43.34 32.19 14.52
N ILE A 35 -43.95 33.20 15.16
CA ILE A 35 -44.26 33.18 16.58
C ILE A 35 -45.75 32.90 16.86
N THR A 36 -46.46 32.16 16.05
CA THR A 36 -47.75 31.65 16.47
C THR A 36 -47.95 30.23 16.03
N ILE A 37 -48.07 29.31 16.99
CA ILE A 37 -49.07 28.24 17.07
C ILE A 37 -48.54 27.02 17.82
N GLY A 38 -49.33 26.57 18.76
CA GLY A 38 -49.49 25.18 19.10
C GLY A 38 -49.02 24.73 20.47
N THR A 39 -49.97 24.60 21.29
CA THR A 39 -49.99 24.15 22.67
C THR A 39 -49.38 22.77 22.91
N THR A 40 -48.61 22.72 24.00
CA THR A 40 -48.40 21.58 24.93
C THR A 40 -47.81 20.29 24.38
N THR A 41 -46.49 20.20 24.42
CA THR A 41 -45.75 19.05 24.95
C THR A 41 -44.26 19.42 25.14
N ASN A 42 -43.76 19.22 26.36
CA ASN A 42 -42.38 19.36 26.84
C ASN A 42 -41.64 20.71 26.59
N LEU A 43 -41.54 21.52 27.62
CA LEU A 43 -40.77 22.77 27.64
C LEU A 43 -39.30 22.62 27.19
N MET A 44 -38.69 21.44 27.39
CA MET A 44 -37.30 21.15 26.94
C MET A 44 -37.17 20.97 25.43
N SER A 45 -38.17 20.40 24.74
CA SER A 45 -38.11 20.23 23.29
C SER A 45 -38.30 21.56 22.54
N ARG A 46 -39.17 22.43 23.09
CA ARG A 46 -39.41 23.77 22.51
C ARG A 46 -38.20 24.71 22.62
N THR A 47 -37.43 24.62 23.73
CA THR A 47 -36.19 25.40 23.86
C THR A 47 -35.11 24.95 22.88
N SER A 48 -35.04 23.65 22.58
CA SER A 48 -34.10 23.11 21.62
C SER A 48 -34.47 23.50 20.19
N GLU A 49 -35.75 23.38 19.83
CA GLU A 49 -36.26 23.77 18.51
C GLU A 49 -36.10 25.29 18.27
N ALA A 50 -36.44 26.13 19.24
CA ALA A 50 -36.24 27.57 19.15
C ALA A 50 -34.75 27.95 18.96
N LYS A 51 -33.82 27.24 19.62
CA LYS A 51 -32.39 27.45 19.42
C LYS A 51 -31.96 27.08 18.00
N ILE A 52 -32.45 25.97 17.45
CA ILE A 52 -32.15 25.52 16.09
C ILE A 52 -32.65 26.53 15.06
N LEU A 53 -33.91 26.97 15.18
CA LEU A 53 -34.48 27.94 14.24
C LEU A 53 -33.76 29.30 14.33
N THR A 54 -33.35 29.70 15.51
CA THR A 54 -32.51 30.90 15.71
C THR A 54 -31.16 30.75 15.05
N ALA A 55 -30.53 29.59 15.20
CA ALA A 55 -29.26 29.29 14.54
C ALA A 55 -29.38 29.34 13.00
N ILE A 56 -30.42 28.74 12.43
CA ILE A 56 -30.73 28.82 11.00
C ILE A 56 -30.89 30.26 10.52
N SER A 57 -31.65 31.07 11.25
CA SER A 57 -31.85 32.50 10.96
C SER A 57 -30.53 33.28 10.98
N ASN A 58 -29.71 33.07 11.99
CA ASN A 58 -28.42 33.73 12.13
C ASN A 58 -27.44 33.32 11.01
N ILE A 59 -27.39 32.03 10.64
CA ILE A 59 -26.59 31.53 9.52
C ILE A 59 -27.01 32.20 8.20
N LYS A 60 -28.33 32.26 7.92
CA LYS A 60 -28.86 32.93 6.73
C LYS A 60 -28.47 34.40 6.67
N GLU A 61 -28.60 35.11 7.82
CA GLU A 61 -28.22 36.52 7.91
C GLU A 61 -26.70 36.70 7.66
N GLU A 62 -25.87 35.85 8.26
CA GLU A 62 -24.41 35.90 8.10
C GLU A 62 -23.98 35.62 6.65
N ILE A 63 -24.58 34.63 5.97
CA ILE A 63 -24.36 34.33 4.55
C ILE A 63 -24.81 35.52 3.67
N THR A 64 -25.98 36.06 3.93
CA THR A 64 -26.53 37.19 3.14
C THR A 64 -25.66 38.43 3.30
N LEU A 65 -25.18 38.70 4.52
CA LEU A 65 -24.29 39.84 4.79
C LEU A 65 -22.95 39.68 4.10
N GLN A 66 -22.37 38.46 4.08
CA GLN A 66 -21.13 38.15 3.38
C GLN A 66 -21.29 38.31 1.87
N GLY A 67 -22.40 37.83 1.29
CA GLY A 67 -22.72 38.02 -0.12
C GLY A 67 -22.81 39.51 -0.49
N ALA A 68 -23.52 40.31 0.32
CA ALA A 68 -23.59 41.75 0.12
C ALA A 68 -22.20 42.41 0.19
N THR A 69 -21.33 41.97 1.09
CA THR A 69 -19.94 42.46 1.20
C THR A 69 -19.09 42.10 -0.02
N ASN A 70 -19.26 40.88 -0.53
CA ASN A 70 -18.56 40.41 -1.72
C ASN A 70 -18.95 41.23 -2.98
N VAL A 71 -20.23 41.55 -3.14
CA VAL A 71 -20.74 42.44 -4.20
C VAL A 71 -20.09 43.83 -4.11
N LEU A 72 -20.05 44.40 -2.91
CA LEU A 72 -19.44 45.74 -2.70
C LEU A 72 -17.93 45.76 -3.00
N ASN A 73 -17.25 44.65 -2.87
CA ASN A 73 -15.83 44.49 -3.15
C ASN A 73 -15.52 44.05 -4.58
N GLY A 74 -16.53 43.98 -5.48
CA GLY A 74 -16.37 43.60 -6.88
C GLY A 74 -16.07 42.10 -7.09
N LYS A 75 -16.36 41.29 -6.09
CA LYS A 75 -16.34 39.83 -6.22
C LYS A 75 -17.71 39.35 -6.68
N ASN A 76 -17.72 38.29 -7.49
CA ASN A 76 -18.95 37.73 -8.08
C ASN A 76 -20.00 37.35 -7.02
N ASP A 77 -21.23 37.49 -7.40
CA ASP A 77 -22.39 37.94 -6.68
C ASP A 77 -23.13 36.95 -5.86
N TYR A 78 -22.74 35.77 -5.51
CA TYR A 78 -23.67 34.90 -4.77
C TYR A 78 -23.03 33.92 -3.82
N SER A 79 -23.64 33.93 -2.61
CA SER A 79 -23.63 32.83 -1.65
C SER A 79 -24.53 31.68 -2.15
N THR A 80 -24.21 31.08 -3.29
CA THR A 80 -24.77 29.76 -3.65
C THR A 80 -24.04 28.68 -2.87
N ALA A 81 -24.63 27.49 -2.72
CA ALA A 81 -23.96 26.38 -2.03
C ALA A 81 -22.61 26.04 -2.68
N GLU A 82 -22.46 26.18 -4.01
CA GLU A 82 -21.20 26.00 -4.71
C GLU A 82 -20.17 27.09 -4.40
N GLN A 83 -20.59 28.35 -4.31
CA GLN A 83 -19.71 29.46 -3.90
C GLN A 83 -19.19 29.25 -2.47
N LEU A 84 -20.07 28.84 -1.55
CA LEU A 84 -19.70 28.53 -0.16
C LEU A 84 -18.77 27.32 -0.06
N LEU A 85 -18.86 26.37 -0.98
CA LEU A 85 -17.92 25.26 -1.11
C LEU A 85 -16.52 25.79 -1.47
N LEU A 86 -16.40 26.68 -2.46
CA LEU A 86 -15.13 27.30 -2.84
C LEU A 86 -14.54 28.17 -1.73
N GLU A 87 -15.38 28.76 -0.88
CA GLU A 87 -14.96 29.52 0.30
C GLU A 87 -14.62 28.62 1.50
N GLY A 88 -14.76 27.30 1.37
CA GLY A 88 -14.49 26.34 2.43
C GLY A 88 -15.50 26.33 3.58
N LYS A 89 -16.68 26.93 3.40
CA LYS A 89 -17.75 27.03 4.43
C LYS A 89 -18.69 25.84 4.44
N VAL A 90 -18.83 25.16 3.33
CA VAL A 90 -19.64 23.94 3.20
C VAL A 90 -18.79 22.81 2.64
N GLN A 91 -19.28 21.60 2.75
CA GLN A 91 -18.73 20.41 2.13
C GLN A 91 -19.84 19.61 1.47
N ARG A 92 -19.49 18.86 0.42
CA ARG A 92 -20.42 17.95 -0.21
C ARG A 92 -20.52 16.64 0.58
N THR A 93 -21.68 16.02 0.56
CA THR A 93 -21.89 14.65 1.04
C THR A 93 -22.84 13.93 0.10
N VAL A 94 -22.64 12.63 -0.10
CA VAL A 94 -23.48 11.79 -0.94
C VAL A 94 -24.09 10.69 -0.10
N GLN A 95 -25.41 10.57 -0.13
CA GLN A 95 -26.17 9.53 0.56
C GLN A 95 -26.79 8.58 -0.46
N ALA A 96 -26.83 7.29 -0.13
CA ALA A 96 -27.48 6.28 -0.95
C ALA A 96 -28.76 5.79 -0.28
N THR A 97 -29.87 5.78 -1.02
CA THR A 97 -31.12 5.13 -0.63
C THR A 97 -31.43 4.08 -1.70
N GLY A 98 -31.15 2.81 -1.39
CA GLY A 98 -31.10 1.75 -2.41
C GLY A 98 -30.03 2.03 -3.46
N ASP A 99 -30.41 2.06 -4.73
CA ASP A 99 -29.52 2.35 -5.86
C ASP A 99 -29.49 3.85 -6.26
N THR A 100 -30.21 4.69 -5.53
CA THR A 100 -30.28 6.13 -5.80
C THR A 100 -29.32 6.88 -4.89
N TYR A 101 -28.55 7.81 -5.48
CA TYR A 101 -27.59 8.65 -4.78
C TYR A 101 -28.08 10.09 -4.77
N TYR A 102 -28.03 10.71 -3.58
CA TYR A 102 -28.42 12.09 -3.34
C TYR A 102 -27.22 12.88 -2.86
N MET A 103 -26.91 14.00 -3.51
CA MET A 103 -25.85 14.92 -3.08
C MET A 103 -26.45 16.07 -2.29
N HIS A 104 -25.85 16.35 -1.16
CA HIS A 104 -26.18 17.49 -0.27
C HIS A 104 -24.96 18.35 -0.04
N TYR A 105 -25.19 19.63 0.24
CA TYR A 105 -24.17 20.52 0.77
C TYR A 105 -24.39 20.68 2.27
N ALA A 106 -23.41 20.26 3.07
CA ALA A 106 -23.45 20.37 4.52
C ALA A 106 -22.57 21.53 4.99
N ILE A 107 -23.10 22.39 5.84
CA ILE A 107 -22.33 23.49 6.46
C ILE A 107 -21.31 22.90 7.41
N LYS A 108 -20.04 23.29 7.27
CA LYS A 108 -18.94 22.77 8.11
C LYS A 108 -19.12 23.21 9.57
N PRO A 109 -18.71 22.41 10.55
CA PRO A 109 -18.75 22.80 11.96
C PRO A 109 -18.10 24.16 12.21
N ASN A 110 -18.76 24.99 12.99
CA ASN A 110 -18.30 26.33 13.34
C ASN A 110 -18.03 27.30 12.15
N ALA A 111 -18.56 26.99 10.96
CA ALA A 111 -18.40 27.87 9.78
C ALA A 111 -19.08 29.24 9.98
N TYR A 112 -20.12 29.29 10.81
CA TYR A 112 -20.89 30.48 11.12
C TYR A 112 -21.11 30.65 12.64
N SER A 113 -21.12 31.88 13.10
CA SER A 113 -21.25 32.21 14.54
C SER A 113 -22.58 31.74 15.16
N GLY A 114 -23.63 31.65 14.31
CA GLY A 114 -24.94 31.19 14.72
C GLY A 114 -25.03 29.71 15.11
N MET A 115 -24.04 28.90 14.81
CA MET A 115 -24.11 27.44 15.04
C MET A 115 -24.05 27.04 16.52
N GLN A 116 -23.34 27.76 17.38
CA GLN A 116 -23.32 27.66 18.86
C GLN A 116 -23.41 26.21 19.41
N GLY A 117 -22.52 25.33 18.97
CA GLY A 117 -22.49 23.94 19.43
C GLY A 117 -23.49 23.00 18.75
N LEU A 118 -24.16 23.46 17.70
CA LEU A 118 -24.95 22.65 16.77
C LEU A 118 -24.15 22.39 15.47
N GLY A 119 -24.53 21.33 14.75
CA GLY A 119 -23.89 21.03 13.45
C GLY A 119 -22.48 20.50 13.57
N ASN A 120 -22.13 19.87 14.69
CA ASN A 120 -20.83 19.23 14.92
C ASN A 120 -20.85 17.73 14.62
N GLY A 121 -21.90 17.26 13.98
CA GLY A 121 -22.12 15.86 13.73
C GLY A 121 -21.47 15.34 12.45
N THR A 122 -21.96 14.18 12.00
CA THR A 122 -21.37 13.41 10.91
C THR A 122 -22.14 13.62 9.61
N THR A 123 -21.49 14.16 8.61
CA THR A 123 -22.08 14.35 7.27
C THR A 123 -22.37 13.02 6.57
N SER A 124 -21.56 11.99 6.83
CA SER A 124 -21.77 10.65 6.26
C SER A 124 -23.07 9.96 6.72
N THR A 125 -23.61 10.34 7.88
CA THR A 125 -24.89 9.82 8.42
C THR A 125 -25.98 10.87 8.47
N LEU A 126 -25.70 12.11 8.07
CA LEU A 126 -26.59 13.27 8.15
C LEU A 126 -27.20 13.45 9.54
N LYS A 127 -26.39 13.39 10.58
CA LYS A 127 -26.82 13.61 11.98
C LYS A 127 -26.08 14.78 12.60
N ASP A 128 -26.81 15.64 13.30
CA ASP A 128 -26.32 16.89 13.86
C ASP A 128 -25.62 17.77 12.82
N VAL A 129 -26.28 17.98 11.67
CA VAL A 129 -25.74 18.74 10.55
C VAL A 129 -26.72 19.77 10.02
N PHE A 130 -26.20 20.89 9.53
CA PHE A 130 -26.96 21.86 8.74
C PHE A 130 -26.72 21.57 7.26
N LEU A 131 -27.80 21.36 6.51
CA LEU A 131 -27.78 21.23 5.06
C LEU A 131 -28.22 22.55 4.42
N ILE A 132 -27.68 22.87 3.24
CA ILE A 132 -28.00 24.07 2.48
C ILE A 132 -28.12 23.71 0.99
N ASP A 133 -29.06 24.35 0.27
CA ASP A 133 -29.19 24.24 -1.18
C ASP A 133 -28.72 25.50 -1.91
N ASP A 134 -28.79 25.48 -3.23
CA ASP A 134 -28.40 26.60 -4.08
C ASP A 134 -29.36 27.82 -3.96
N ASN A 135 -30.53 27.64 -3.37
CA ASN A 135 -31.52 28.67 -3.08
C ASN A 135 -31.38 29.25 -1.68
N LEU A 136 -30.31 28.88 -0.93
CA LEU A 136 -30.05 29.25 0.46
C LEU A 136 -31.13 28.77 1.45
N ASN A 137 -31.86 27.72 1.11
CA ASN A 137 -32.67 27.02 2.10
C ASN A 137 -31.75 26.24 3.02
N ILE A 138 -32.02 26.31 4.33
CA ILE A 138 -31.22 25.65 5.35
C ILE A 138 -32.09 24.72 6.18
N ARG A 139 -31.66 23.44 6.24
CA ARG A 139 -32.26 22.40 7.07
C ARG A 139 -31.25 21.86 8.08
N TYR A 140 -31.68 21.72 9.32
CA TYR A 140 -30.89 21.02 10.34
C TYR A 140 -31.47 19.64 10.61
N LEU A 141 -30.61 18.64 10.66
CA LEU A 141 -30.92 17.26 11.03
C LEU A 141 -30.28 16.96 12.39
N ASP A 142 -31.08 16.62 13.40
CA ASP A 142 -30.59 16.33 14.74
C ASP A 142 -29.98 14.89 14.84
N ASN A 143 -29.44 14.57 16.02
CA ASN A 143 -28.86 13.25 16.30
C ASN A 143 -29.88 12.10 16.24
N LYS A 144 -31.17 12.39 16.28
CA LYS A 144 -32.26 11.42 16.23
C LYS A 144 -32.86 11.30 14.84
N GLY A 145 -32.44 12.15 13.88
CA GLY A 145 -32.98 12.20 12.53
C GLY A 145 -34.22 13.12 12.39
N ASN A 146 -34.57 13.95 13.40
CA ASN A 146 -35.60 14.96 13.24
C ASN A 146 -35.08 16.11 12.37
N SER A 147 -35.95 16.66 11.53
CA SER A 147 -35.67 17.73 10.60
C SER A 147 -36.27 19.05 11.04
N TYR A 148 -35.51 20.14 10.92
CA TYR A 148 -35.90 21.50 11.32
C TYR A 148 -35.46 22.50 10.26
N GLY A 149 -36.25 23.48 9.95
CA GLY A 149 -35.96 24.54 8.98
C GLY A 149 -36.67 24.35 7.65
N ASP A 150 -36.00 24.79 6.57
CA ASP A 150 -36.56 24.80 5.23
C ASP A 150 -36.57 23.42 4.57
N ASP A 151 -37.37 23.27 3.52
CA ASP A 151 -37.20 22.19 2.56
C ASP A 151 -36.05 22.54 1.63
N ILE A 152 -35.13 21.59 1.44
CA ILE A 152 -33.96 21.74 0.59
C ILE A 152 -34.11 20.91 -0.68
N ASP A 153 -33.59 21.44 -1.78
CA ASP A 153 -33.51 20.72 -3.04
C ASP A 153 -32.36 19.69 -2.99
N GLU A 154 -32.70 18.42 -3.10
CA GLU A 154 -31.73 17.32 -3.14
C GLU A 154 -31.28 17.06 -4.57
N LYS A 155 -29.97 17.11 -4.82
CA LYS A 155 -29.42 16.78 -6.14
C LYS A 155 -29.31 15.26 -6.30
N VAL A 156 -30.13 14.68 -7.17
CA VAL A 156 -30.05 13.25 -7.52
C VAL A 156 -28.88 13.03 -8.47
N LEU A 157 -27.98 12.11 -8.11
CA LEU A 157 -26.88 11.67 -8.96
C LEU A 157 -27.28 10.36 -9.66
N ASN A 158 -27.44 10.40 -10.98
CA ASN A 158 -27.63 9.22 -11.83
C ASN A 158 -26.36 8.94 -12.65
N ASP A 159 -26.35 7.84 -13.39
CA ASP A 159 -25.20 7.40 -14.19
C ASP A 159 -24.68 8.46 -15.15
N ASP A 160 -25.57 9.26 -15.72
CA ASP A 160 -25.28 10.26 -16.74
C ASP A 160 -25.07 11.67 -16.17
N THR A 161 -25.11 11.83 -14.83
CA THR A 161 -24.85 13.12 -14.18
C THR A 161 -23.41 13.56 -14.42
N ASP A 162 -23.25 14.75 -14.99
CA ASP A 162 -21.94 15.38 -15.15
C ASP A 162 -21.37 15.80 -13.80
N ILE A 163 -20.13 15.39 -13.53
CA ILE A 163 -19.44 15.72 -12.29
C ILE A 163 -18.37 16.77 -12.54
N ARG A 164 -18.44 17.84 -11.76
CA ARG A 164 -17.39 18.84 -11.68
C ARG A 164 -16.71 18.73 -10.33
N PHE A 165 -15.39 18.54 -10.37
CA PHE A 165 -14.56 18.50 -9.17
C PHE A 165 -14.30 19.92 -8.65
N ALA A 166 -14.14 20.06 -7.34
CA ALA A 166 -13.74 21.32 -6.73
C ALA A 166 -12.24 21.60 -6.94
N SER A 167 -11.41 20.55 -6.93
CA SER A 167 -9.98 20.64 -7.21
C SER A 167 -9.68 20.36 -8.67
N LYS A 168 -9.05 21.33 -9.34
CA LYS A 168 -8.58 21.18 -10.73
C LYS A 168 -7.51 20.11 -10.84
N GLU A 169 -6.62 20.02 -9.88
CA GLU A 169 -5.57 19.01 -9.81
C GLU A 169 -6.15 17.61 -9.66
N PHE A 170 -7.20 17.46 -8.85
CA PHE A 170 -7.93 16.20 -8.71
C PHE A 170 -8.63 15.86 -10.03
N SER A 171 -9.31 16.81 -10.66
CA SER A 171 -9.97 16.66 -11.98
C SER A 171 -8.98 16.17 -13.03
N ASN A 172 -7.87 16.85 -13.21
CA ASN A 172 -6.81 16.48 -14.15
C ASN A 172 -6.28 15.07 -13.90
N TYR A 173 -6.11 14.70 -12.64
CA TYR A 173 -5.63 13.37 -12.27
C TYR A 173 -6.67 12.29 -12.62
N ILE A 174 -7.94 12.51 -12.28
CA ILE A 174 -9.03 11.57 -12.61
C ILE A 174 -9.20 11.45 -14.13
N SER A 175 -9.13 12.56 -14.88
CA SER A 175 -9.16 12.54 -16.35
C SER A 175 -8.04 11.67 -16.91
N LYS A 176 -6.82 11.79 -16.37
CA LYS A 176 -5.66 11.01 -16.79
C LYS A 176 -5.85 9.50 -16.56
N ILE A 177 -6.35 9.09 -15.40
CA ILE A 177 -6.49 7.66 -15.05
C ILE A 177 -7.74 7.02 -15.67
N SER A 178 -8.81 7.80 -15.91
CA SER A 178 -10.05 7.33 -16.54
C SER A 178 -9.98 7.32 -18.06
N GLY A 179 -9.11 8.15 -18.65
CA GLY A 179 -9.07 8.43 -20.08
C GLY A 179 -10.24 9.28 -20.58
N VAL A 180 -11.02 9.90 -19.68
CA VAL A 180 -12.18 10.75 -19.99
C VAL A 180 -11.79 12.21 -19.77
N VAL A 181 -12.16 13.09 -20.71
CA VAL A 181 -11.92 14.53 -20.58
C VAL A 181 -12.81 15.12 -19.47
N GLU A 182 -12.33 16.21 -18.85
CA GLU A 182 -12.95 16.82 -17.67
C GLU A 182 -14.46 17.11 -17.85
N ASP A 183 -14.84 17.70 -18.98
CA ASP A 183 -16.23 18.11 -19.26
C ASP A 183 -17.17 16.93 -19.60
N GLU A 184 -16.64 15.72 -19.77
CA GLU A 184 -17.40 14.50 -20.09
C GLU A 184 -17.43 13.49 -18.91
N MET A 185 -16.96 13.91 -17.73
CA MET A 185 -16.86 13.04 -16.57
C MET A 185 -18.25 12.74 -15.99
N LYS A 186 -18.69 11.48 -16.06
CA LYS A 186 -20.00 11.03 -15.56
C LYS A 186 -19.87 10.35 -14.19
N PHE A 187 -20.89 10.52 -13.34
CA PHE A 187 -20.96 9.88 -12.02
C PHE A 187 -20.80 8.35 -12.09
N LYS A 188 -21.30 7.74 -13.17
CA LYS A 188 -21.17 6.30 -13.43
C LYS A 188 -19.74 5.78 -13.28
N TRP A 189 -18.74 6.51 -13.78
CA TRP A 189 -17.35 6.07 -13.68
C TRP A 189 -16.90 6.04 -12.23
N MET A 190 -17.15 7.12 -11.49
CA MET A 190 -16.70 7.27 -10.09
C MET A 190 -17.41 6.33 -9.13
N LYS A 191 -18.74 6.18 -9.26
CA LYS A 191 -19.50 5.28 -8.38
C LYS A 191 -19.09 3.81 -8.53
N ASN A 192 -18.52 3.43 -9.67
CA ASN A 192 -18.05 2.07 -9.93
C ASN A 192 -16.63 1.81 -9.42
N GLN A 193 -15.91 2.84 -8.96
CA GLN A 193 -14.57 2.65 -8.42
C GLN A 193 -14.64 2.09 -6.99
N THR A 194 -13.96 0.99 -6.79
CA THR A 194 -13.76 0.38 -5.45
C THR A 194 -12.36 0.63 -4.90
N SER A 195 -11.43 1.09 -5.74
CA SER A 195 -10.06 1.43 -5.37
C SER A 195 -9.61 2.70 -6.07
N LEU A 196 -8.91 3.57 -5.35
CA LEU A 196 -8.32 4.79 -5.90
C LEU A 196 -6.92 4.97 -5.31
N THR A 197 -5.97 5.30 -6.20
CA THR A 197 -4.61 5.68 -5.80
C THR A 197 -4.36 7.12 -6.21
N LEU A 198 -4.05 7.98 -5.26
CA LEU A 198 -3.61 9.36 -5.46
C LEU A 198 -2.10 9.39 -5.22
N ARG A 199 -1.33 9.58 -6.28
CA ARG A 199 0.13 9.55 -6.19
C ARG A 199 0.77 10.79 -6.81
N GLU A 200 1.62 11.46 -6.01
CA GLU A 200 2.41 12.61 -6.47
C GLU A 200 1.55 13.72 -7.09
N ILE A 201 0.33 13.91 -6.58
CA ILE A 201 -0.58 14.95 -7.04
C ILE A 201 -0.61 16.13 -6.04
N GLU A 202 -0.79 17.33 -6.54
CA GLU A 202 -0.73 18.56 -5.75
C GLU A 202 -2.10 19.00 -5.22
N VAL A 203 -2.97 18.04 -4.87
CA VAL A 203 -4.24 18.36 -4.22
C VAL A 203 -4.02 18.78 -2.77
N ASP A 204 -4.79 19.74 -2.32
CA ASP A 204 -4.82 20.26 -0.95
C ASP A 204 -6.05 19.80 -0.16
N THR A 205 -7.06 19.21 -0.82
CA THR A 205 -8.28 18.70 -0.24
C THR A 205 -8.71 17.36 -0.86
N LEU A 206 -9.39 16.54 -0.08
CA LEU A 206 -9.98 15.27 -0.53
C LEU A 206 -11.52 15.33 -0.62
N GLU A 207 -12.12 16.52 -0.58
CA GLU A 207 -13.57 16.69 -0.60
C GLU A 207 -14.24 16.07 -1.84
N ASP A 208 -13.53 16.01 -2.97
CA ASP A 208 -14.01 15.40 -4.21
C ASP A 208 -14.18 13.87 -4.14
N LEU A 209 -13.65 13.23 -3.08
CA LEU A 209 -13.91 11.81 -2.81
C LEU A 209 -15.39 11.50 -2.54
N VAL A 210 -16.19 12.50 -2.27
CA VAL A 210 -17.65 12.38 -2.12
C VAL A 210 -18.32 11.68 -3.31
N PHE A 211 -17.76 11.80 -4.50
CA PHE A 211 -18.28 11.15 -5.71
C PHE A 211 -17.88 9.68 -5.83
N PHE A 212 -17.15 9.12 -4.86
CA PHE A 212 -16.69 7.73 -4.85
C PHE A 212 -17.37 6.89 -3.74
N PRO A 213 -18.70 6.77 -3.72
CA PRO A 213 -19.45 6.19 -2.60
C PRO A 213 -19.19 4.69 -2.38
N ASN A 214 -18.61 4.01 -3.37
CA ASN A 214 -18.31 2.59 -3.31
C ASN A 214 -16.82 2.29 -3.06
N LEU A 215 -16.02 3.32 -2.73
CA LEU A 215 -14.59 3.16 -2.50
C LEU A 215 -14.33 2.29 -1.27
N GLN A 216 -13.55 1.22 -1.45
CA GLN A 216 -13.14 0.29 -0.41
C GLN A 216 -11.65 0.40 -0.08
N SER A 217 -10.84 0.86 -1.04
CA SER A 217 -9.40 1.02 -0.89
C SER A 217 -8.96 2.41 -1.38
N LEU A 218 -8.28 3.17 -0.51
CA LEU A 218 -7.69 4.45 -0.85
C LEU A 218 -6.20 4.44 -0.52
N ASN A 219 -5.39 4.81 -1.50
CA ASN A 219 -3.96 4.97 -1.36
C ASN A 219 -3.55 6.40 -1.70
N ILE A 220 -2.99 7.13 -0.73
CA ILE A 220 -2.50 8.51 -0.84
C ILE A 220 -0.99 8.48 -0.64
N THR A 221 -0.22 8.74 -1.69
CA THR A 221 1.24 8.62 -1.64
C THR A 221 1.93 9.84 -2.22
N PHE A 222 2.81 10.45 -1.42
CA PHE A 222 3.63 11.60 -1.82
C PHE A 222 2.84 12.82 -2.31
N CYS A 223 1.64 13.03 -1.77
CA CYS A 223 0.79 14.18 -2.03
C CYS A 223 1.14 15.31 -1.04
N SER A 224 2.14 16.10 -1.36
CA SER A 224 2.81 17.04 -0.42
C SER A 224 1.94 18.17 0.11
N LYS A 225 0.85 18.52 -0.58
CA LYS A 225 -0.07 19.59 -0.15
C LYS A 225 -1.16 19.14 0.81
N ILE A 226 -1.44 17.83 0.92
CA ILE A 226 -2.45 17.30 1.83
C ILE A 226 -1.96 17.49 3.27
N LYS A 227 -2.73 18.20 4.09
CA LYS A 227 -2.46 18.45 5.51
C LYS A 227 -3.42 17.74 6.43
N ASP A 228 -4.56 17.33 5.92
CA ASP A 228 -5.60 16.59 6.62
C ASP A 228 -6.28 15.59 5.68
N LEU A 229 -7.14 14.76 6.23
CA LEU A 229 -7.90 13.78 5.48
C LEU A 229 -9.38 14.20 5.33
N ASN A 230 -9.69 15.50 5.38
CA ASN A 230 -11.04 16.00 5.18
C ASN A 230 -11.62 15.50 3.85
N GLY A 231 -12.81 14.92 3.90
CA GLY A 231 -13.50 14.33 2.76
C GLY A 231 -13.50 12.80 2.71
N ILE A 232 -12.55 12.10 3.38
CA ILE A 232 -12.56 10.62 3.38
C ILE A 232 -13.76 10.03 4.12
N ALA A 233 -14.37 10.77 5.04
CA ALA A 233 -15.57 10.33 5.76
C ALA A 233 -16.74 9.98 4.85
N ASN A 234 -16.79 10.55 3.64
CA ASN A 234 -17.80 10.22 2.63
C ASN A 234 -17.62 8.80 2.06
N CYS A 235 -16.43 8.24 2.16
CA CYS A 235 -16.13 6.89 1.70
C CYS A 235 -16.52 5.84 2.76
N THR A 236 -17.81 5.73 3.09
CA THR A 236 -18.33 4.90 4.19
C THR A 236 -18.09 3.38 4.03
N LYS A 237 -17.69 2.94 2.83
CA LYS A 237 -17.32 1.55 2.54
C LYS A 237 -15.82 1.30 2.64
N LEU A 238 -15.02 2.33 2.97
CA LEU A 238 -13.56 2.23 3.02
C LEU A 238 -13.13 1.22 4.09
N SER A 239 -12.39 0.21 3.66
CA SER A 239 -11.83 -0.83 4.51
C SER A 239 -10.30 -0.78 4.54
N THR A 240 -9.68 -0.18 3.53
CA THR A 240 -8.22 -0.10 3.37
C THR A 240 -7.80 1.34 3.15
N LEU A 241 -6.91 1.85 4.00
CA LEU A 241 -6.32 3.18 3.87
C LEU A 241 -4.79 3.10 3.94
N THR A 242 -4.14 3.61 2.91
CA THR A 242 -2.68 3.81 2.90
C THR A 242 -2.38 5.30 2.74
N VAL A 243 -1.56 5.84 3.64
CA VAL A 243 -1.05 7.21 3.57
C VAL A 243 0.46 7.18 3.68
N ALA A 244 1.16 7.63 2.63
CA ALA A 244 2.59 7.80 2.65
C ALA A 244 2.95 9.27 2.41
N GLY A 245 3.47 9.90 3.45
CA GLY A 245 3.86 11.31 3.41
C GLY A 245 5.18 11.56 2.67
N SER A 246 5.48 12.83 2.42
CA SER A 246 6.73 13.30 1.85
C SER A 246 7.61 13.86 2.97
N ASN A 247 8.74 13.19 3.28
CA ASN A 247 9.76 13.66 4.22
C ASN A 247 9.24 14.16 5.58
N GLY A 248 8.40 13.36 6.26
CA GLY A 248 7.88 13.73 7.58
C GLY A 248 6.79 14.81 7.53
N GLN A 249 5.99 14.81 6.48
CA GLN A 249 4.80 15.64 6.36
C GLN A 249 3.85 15.43 7.56
N ILE A 250 3.38 16.54 8.14
CA ILE A 250 2.36 16.51 9.20
C ILE A 250 1.00 16.39 8.52
N ILE A 251 0.23 15.36 8.90
CA ILE A 251 -1.14 15.13 8.40
C ILE A 251 -2.06 14.97 9.62
N ASP A 252 -3.19 15.66 9.58
CA ASP A 252 -4.28 15.44 10.53
C ASP A 252 -5.10 14.21 10.12
N PHE A 253 -5.20 13.23 11.02
CA PHE A 253 -5.91 11.97 10.82
C PHE A 253 -7.33 11.96 11.43
N GLY A 254 -7.85 13.07 11.92
CA GLY A 254 -9.12 13.15 12.66
C GLY A 254 -10.32 12.48 11.97
N GLU A 255 -10.39 12.54 10.64
CA GLU A 255 -11.46 11.94 9.85
C GLU A 255 -11.49 10.40 9.87
N ILE A 256 -10.41 9.73 10.26
CA ILE A 256 -10.37 8.26 10.39
C ILE A 256 -11.43 7.75 11.37
N SER A 257 -11.73 8.52 12.40
CA SER A 257 -12.74 8.17 13.42
C SER A 257 -14.14 7.93 12.85
N LYS A 258 -14.43 8.44 11.66
CA LYS A 258 -15.72 8.31 10.97
C LYS A 258 -15.80 7.05 10.08
N LEU A 259 -14.72 6.31 9.91
CA LEU A 259 -14.59 5.15 9.00
C LEU A 259 -14.79 3.81 9.73
N ALA A 260 -16.03 3.46 10.02
CA ALA A 260 -16.38 2.29 10.83
C ALA A 260 -15.94 0.92 10.25
N LYS A 261 -15.72 0.82 8.93
CA LYS A 261 -15.35 -0.42 8.23
C LYS A 261 -13.86 -0.59 8.03
N LEU A 262 -13.05 0.41 8.42
CA LEU A 262 -11.62 0.40 8.20
C LEU A 262 -10.96 -0.71 9.01
N ASN A 263 -10.29 -1.64 8.32
CA ASN A 263 -9.61 -2.80 8.93
C ASN A 263 -8.11 -2.87 8.62
N TYR A 264 -7.67 -2.23 7.55
CA TYR A 264 -6.27 -2.07 7.18
C TYR A 264 -5.89 -0.60 7.16
N ILE A 265 -4.88 -0.23 7.94
CA ILE A 265 -4.30 1.11 7.95
C ILE A 265 -2.78 1.01 7.78
N SER A 266 -2.25 1.77 6.82
CA SER A 266 -0.81 1.95 6.64
C SER A 266 -0.46 3.43 6.60
N ILE A 267 0.31 3.90 7.58
CA ILE A 267 0.82 5.28 7.64
C ILE A 267 2.34 5.20 7.60
N THR A 268 2.95 5.84 6.61
CA THR A 268 4.39 5.76 6.38
C THR A 268 4.97 7.15 6.10
N SER A 269 6.10 7.47 6.71
CA SER A 269 6.85 8.73 6.47
C SER A 269 6.04 10.00 6.72
N CYS A 270 5.03 9.92 7.58
CA CYS A 270 4.30 11.06 8.13
C CYS A 270 4.90 11.42 9.50
N LYS A 271 4.77 12.67 9.92
CA LYS A 271 5.18 13.07 11.26
C LYS A 271 3.99 12.96 12.21
N ILE A 272 3.97 11.90 13.01
CA ILE A 272 2.94 11.69 14.03
C ILE A 272 3.48 12.21 15.36
N SER A 273 2.79 13.18 15.96
CA SER A 273 3.20 13.79 17.23
C SER A 273 2.69 13.02 18.45
N ASP A 274 1.51 12.42 18.35
CA ASP A 274 0.85 11.68 19.42
C ASP A 274 0.19 10.40 18.89
N TYR A 275 0.76 9.25 19.28
CA TYR A 275 0.23 7.94 18.88
C TYR A 275 -1.01 7.54 19.69
N SER A 276 -1.14 8.01 20.95
CA SER A 276 -2.32 7.75 21.77
C SER A 276 -3.55 8.44 21.16
N GLU A 277 -3.39 9.68 20.68
CA GLU A 277 -4.43 10.39 19.95
C GLU A 277 -4.78 9.62 18.67
N LEU A 278 -3.79 9.27 17.82
CA LEU A 278 -4.00 8.50 16.60
C LEU A 278 -4.77 7.20 16.87
N PHE A 279 -4.39 6.44 17.90
CA PHE A 279 -5.09 5.21 18.25
C PHE A 279 -6.53 5.48 18.68
N SER A 280 -6.80 6.60 19.36
CA SER A 280 -8.16 6.98 19.78
C SER A 280 -9.12 7.22 18.61
N LEU A 281 -8.60 7.59 17.44
CA LEU A 281 -9.36 7.83 16.22
C LEU A 281 -9.78 6.54 15.49
N MET A 282 -9.15 5.41 15.80
CA MET A 282 -9.37 4.15 15.10
C MET A 282 -10.43 3.30 15.79
N ASN A 283 -11.25 2.60 15.00
CA ASN A 283 -12.20 1.65 15.54
C ASN A 283 -11.48 0.38 16.03
N GLU A 284 -11.39 0.22 17.33
CA GLU A 284 -10.69 -0.88 18.02
C GLU A 284 -11.15 -2.28 17.59
N LYS A 285 -12.42 -2.43 17.18
CA LYS A 285 -13.02 -3.73 16.81
C LYS A 285 -12.82 -4.10 15.34
N SER A 286 -12.55 -3.12 14.47
CA SER A 286 -12.43 -3.37 13.04
C SER A 286 -11.00 -3.56 12.57
N ILE A 287 -10.00 -2.96 13.22
CA ILE A 287 -8.60 -2.98 12.77
C ILE A 287 -7.98 -4.36 12.95
N THR A 288 -7.48 -4.95 11.85
CA THR A 288 -6.82 -6.24 11.81
C THR A 288 -5.37 -6.19 11.30
N ASP A 289 -5.02 -5.18 10.50
CA ASP A 289 -3.63 -4.93 10.01
C ASP A 289 -3.29 -3.46 10.19
N LEU A 290 -2.28 -3.17 11.01
CA LEU A 290 -1.80 -1.81 11.32
C LEU A 290 -0.33 -1.67 11.00
N ARG A 291 0.03 -0.66 10.19
CA ARG A 291 1.40 -0.37 9.76
C ARG A 291 1.76 1.08 10.00
N LEU A 292 2.79 1.32 10.81
CA LEU A 292 3.23 2.65 11.27
C LEU A 292 4.74 2.78 11.06
N ASN A 293 5.17 2.97 9.79
CA ASN A 293 6.58 2.91 9.46
C ASN A 293 7.19 4.30 9.28
N ASN A 294 8.35 4.56 9.90
CA ASN A 294 9.13 5.78 9.67
C ASN A 294 8.34 7.10 9.90
N ASN A 295 7.50 7.12 10.95
CA ASN A 295 6.66 8.28 11.27
C ASN A 295 7.24 9.16 12.40
N GLY A 296 8.54 9.02 12.69
CA GLY A 296 9.20 9.64 13.83
C GLY A 296 9.39 8.67 14.99
N ILE A 297 9.96 9.17 16.09
CA ILE A 297 10.27 8.35 17.25
C ILE A 297 9.00 8.09 18.06
N ILE A 298 8.71 6.82 18.31
CA ILE A 298 7.60 6.37 19.17
C ILE A 298 8.13 6.17 20.58
N ASN A 299 7.78 7.07 21.48
CA ASN A 299 8.14 6.94 22.90
C ASN A 299 7.12 6.16 23.71
N ASP A 300 5.85 6.14 23.27
CA ASP A 300 4.73 5.51 23.94
C ASP A 300 3.80 4.84 22.93
N LEU A 301 3.44 3.58 23.17
CA LEU A 301 2.47 2.80 22.41
C LEU A 301 1.19 2.52 23.21
N SER A 302 0.97 3.24 24.31
CA SER A 302 -0.23 3.09 25.12
C SER A 302 -1.49 3.32 24.29
N GLY A 303 -2.48 2.46 24.46
CA GLY A 303 -3.71 2.48 23.67
C GLY A 303 -3.70 1.52 22.48
N ILE A 304 -2.54 0.98 22.04
CA ILE A 304 -2.50 -0.03 20.99
C ILE A 304 -3.15 -1.35 21.45
N GLU A 305 -3.06 -1.66 22.74
CA GLU A 305 -3.60 -2.88 23.35
C GLU A 305 -5.12 -3.05 23.21
N LYS A 306 -5.84 -1.98 22.90
CA LYS A 306 -7.30 -2.04 22.68
C LYS A 306 -7.70 -2.71 21.36
N PHE A 307 -6.78 -2.79 20.39
CA PHE A 307 -7.03 -3.43 19.10
C PHE A 307 -7.04 -4.97 19.22
N SER A 308 -8.02 -5.49 19.95
CA SER A 308 -8.10 -6.93 20.29
C SER A 308 -8.20 -7.86 19.07
N ASN A 309 -8.60 -7.35 17.89
CA ASN A 309 -8.69 -8.11 16.64
C ASN A 309 -7.45 -7.97 15.75
N LEU A 310 -6.42 -7.25 16.19
CA LEU A 310 -5.22 -7.03 15.42
C LEU A 310 -4.46 -8.36 15.23
N THR A 311 -4.27 -8.76 13.97
CA THR A 311 -3.53 -9.96 13.59
C THR A 311 -2.16 -9.63 13.01
N ARG A 312 -1.98 -8.42 12.48
CA ARG A 312 -0.70 -7.97 11.93
C ARG A 312 -0.36 -6.56 12.42
N LEU A 313 0.85 -6.42 12.96
CA LEU A 313 1.43 -5.13 13.35
C LEU A 313 2.81 -4.96 12.70
N MET A 314 3.03 -3.79 12.09
CA MET A 314 4.32 -3.43 11.51
C MET A 314 4.70 -2.01 11.96
N ILE A 315 5.81 -1.89 12.68
CA ILE A 315 6.37 -0.61 13.14
C ILE A 315 7.86 -0.63 12.86
N LEU A 316 8.26 -0.05 11.72
CA LEU A 316 9.64 -0.07 11.26
C LEU A 316 10.27 1.32 11.37
N TYR A 317 11.58 1.39 11.70
CA TYR A 317 12.35 2.65 11.72
C TYR A 317 11.71 3.73 12.60
N SER A 318 11.25 3.38 13.79
CA SER A 318 10.42 4.27 14.63
C SER A 318 10.94 4.41 16.07
N GLY A 319 12.14 3.92 16.36
CA GLY A 319 12.81 4.08 17.65
C GLY A 319 12.08 3.48 18.85
N VAL A 320 11.18 2.51 18.62
CA VAL A 320 10.42 1.82 19.69
C VAL A 320 11.39 1.15 20.66
N LYS A 321 11.16 1.34 21.96
CA LYS A 321 11.94 0.73 23.07
C LYS A 321 11.10 -0.21 23.90
N ASP A 322 9.91 0.23 24.29
CA ASP A 322 8.98 -0.52 25.13
C ASP A 322 7.89 -1.18 24.26
N ILE A 323 7.73 -2.49 24.41
CA ILE A 323 6.77 -3.32 23.68
C ILE A 323 5.71 -3.94 24.61
N THR A 324 5.65 -3.50 25.86
CA THR A 324 4.72 -4.05 26.87
C THR A 324 3.26 -3.96 26.42
N SER A 325 2.87 -2.86 25.77
CA SER A 325 1.52 -2.71 25.21
C SER A 325 1.25 -3.63 24.02
N ILE A 326 2.28 -3.91 23.18
CA ILE A 326 2.19 -4.87 22.08
C ILE A 326 1.96 -6.29 22.60
N ALA A 327 2.61 -6.65 23.71
CA ALA A 327 2.50 -7.98 24.31
C ALA A 327 1.09 -8.34 24.82
N LYS A 328 0.17 -7.35 24.87
CA LYS A 328 -1.24 -7.57 25.24
C LYS A 328 -2.13 -7.92 24.05
N LEU A 329 -1.62 -7.86 22.82
CA LEU A 329 -2.37 -8.13 21.57
C LEU A 329 -2.50 -9.63 21.32
N SER A 330 -3.32 -10.32 22.08
CA SER A 330 -3.43 -11.80 22.12
C SER A 330 -3.81 -12.49 20.79
N ASN A 331 -4.36 -11.72 19.81
CA ASN A 331 -4.69 -12.25 18.49
C ASN A 331 -3.61 -12.00 17.44
N LEU A 332 -2.47 -11.38 17.82
CA LEU A 332 -1.42 -11.03 16.88
C LEU A 332 -0.74 -12.29 16.31
N GLU A 333 -0.73 -12.40 14.98
CA GLU A 333 -0.10 -13.50 14.23
C GLU A 333 1.21 -13.08 13.55
N SER A 334 1.37 -11.79 13.24
CA SER A 334 2.55 -11.27 12.57
C SER A 334 2.99 -9.95 13.18
N LEU A 335 4.25 -9.88 13.61
CA LEU A 335 4.86 -8.71 14.24
C LEU A 335 6.19 -8.36 13.58
N TYR A 336 6.28 -7.15 13.04
CA TYR A 336 7.48 -6.63 12.37
C TYR A 336 7.94 -5.37 13.08
N LEU A 337 9.12 -5.41 13.70
CA LEU A 337 9.70 -4.35 14.52
C LEU A 337 11.13 -4.01 14.09
N GLU A 338 11.43 -4.09 12.79
CA GLU A 338 12.77 -3.83 12.26
C GLU A 338 13.27 -2.42 12.56
N LYS A 339 14.58 -2.29 12.81
CA LYS A 339 15.24 -0.99 12.96
C LYS A 339 14.57 -0.09 14.02
N ASN A 340 14.34 -0.67 15.19
CA ASN A 340 13.91 0.00 16.41
C ASN A 340 15.02 -0.03 17.47
N ASP A 341 14.71 0.40 18.69
CA ASP A 341 15.61 0.49 19.84
C ASP A 341 15.27 -0.53 20.94
N ILE A 342 14.59 -1.64 20.55
CA ILE A 342 14.13 -2.65 21.51
C ILE A 342 15.33 -3.33 22.15
N SER A 343 15.31 -3.41 23.48
CA SER A 343 16.33 -4.12 24.26
C SER A 343 15.75 -5.34 24.98
N ASP A 344 14.44 -5.32 25.27
CA ASP A 344 13.73 -6.41 25.93
C ASP A 344 12.55 -6.85 25.04
N PHE A 345 12.54 -8.12 24.66
CA PHE A 345 11.48 -8.72 23.85
C PHE A 345 10.79 -9.89 24.54
N LEU A 346 11.14 -10.18 25.80
CA LEU A 346 10.62 -11.35 26.53
C LEU A 346 9.10 -11.28 26.70
N GLU A 347 8.54 -10.08 26.86
CA GLU A 347 7.09 -9.92 26.96
C GLU A 347 6.31 -10.53 25.80
N LEU A 348 6.97 -10.73 24.62
CA LEU A 348 6.35 -11.34 23.45
C LEU A 348 5.99 -12.82 23.63
N TYR A 349 6.51 -13.49 24.70
CA TYR A 349 6.14 -14.88 25.01
C TYR A 349 4.63 -15.01 25.31
N LYS A 350 3.96 -13.91 25.64
CA LYS A 350 2.53 -13.85 25.91
C LYS A 350 1.66 -13.93 24.64
N LEU A 351 2.29 -13.82 23.47
CA LEU A 351 1.59 -13.82 22.18
C LEU A 351 1.50 -15.23 21.59
N ASP A 352 0.65 -16.07 22.16
CA ASP A 352 0.52 -17.49 21.80
C ASP A 352 0.17 -17.76 20.33
N LYS A 353 -0.43 -16.79 19.63
CA LYS A 353 -0.81 -16.89 18.21
C LYS A 353 0.25 -16.38 17.26
N LEU A 354 1.34 -15.79 17.75
CA LEU A 354 2.36 -15.21 16.91
C LEU A 354 3.09 -16.29 16.10
N LYS A 355 3.12 -16.11 14.78
CA LYS A 355 3.72 -17.05 13.80
C LYS A 355 4.91 -16.42 13.07
N ASN A 356 4.89 -15.09 12.93
CA ASN A 356 5.90 -14.34 12.19
C ASN A 356 6.44 -13.22 13.09
N LEU A 357 7.73 -13.26 13.38
CA LEU A 357 8.42 -12.22 14.16
C LEU A 357 9.66 -11.73 13.40
N ASN A 358 9.82 -10.41 13.29
CA ASN A 358 11.01 -9.79 12.72
C ASN A 358 11.52 -8.68 13.65
N LEU A 359 12.67 -8.91 14.26
CA LEU A 359 13.38 -7.98 15.16
C LEU A 359 14.69 -7.46 14.54
N LYS A 360 14.89 -7.60 13.24
CA LYS A 360 16.13 -7.21 12.55
C LYS A 360 16.54 -5.77 12.86
N GLY A 361 17.84 -5.59 13.16
CA GLY A 361 18.43 -4.26 13.33
C GLY A 361 18.04 -3.55 14.62
N ASN A 362 17.57 -4.27 15.64
CA ASN A 362 17.50 -3.77 17.02
C ASN A 362 18.87 -3.97 17.68
N GLU A 363 19.75 -2.97 17.58
CA GLU A 363 21.18 -3.08 17.97
C GLU A 363 21.39 -3.42 19.46
N LYS A 364 20.45 -3.03 20.32
CA LYS A 364 20.55 -3.34 21.75
C LYS A 364 20.31 -4.81 22.06
N ILE A 365 19.49 -5.51 21.29
CA ILE A 365 19.33 -6.96 21.39
C ILE A 365 20.67 -7.64 21.07
N ALA A 366 21.39 -7.16 20.04
CA ALA A 366 22.70 -7.65 19.68
C ALA A 366 23.76 -7.38 20.77
N GLN A 367 23.72 -6.22 21.44
CA GLN A 367 24.64 -5.91 22.54
C GLN A 367 24.38 -6.78 23.78
N ILE A 368 23.14 -7.12 24.05
CA ILE A 368 22.76 -8.03 25.13
C ILE A 368 23.36 -9.41 24.89
N LEU A 369 23.38 -9.87 23.64
CA LEU A 369 23.96 -11.17 23.27
C LEU A 369 25.49 -11.19 23.26
N ASP A 370 26.19 -10.04 23.23
CA ASP A 370 27.66 -9.93 23.09
C ASP A 370 28.40 -9.69 24.44
N ASN A 371 27.71 -9.38 25.52
CA ASN A 371 28.34 -8.88 26.77
C ASN A 371 28.92 -9.96 27.71
N GLY A 372 29.07 -11.23 27.29
CA GLY A 372 29.78 -12.26 28.08
C GLY A 372 29.29 -12.44 29.52
N GLY A 373 28.27 -11.71 29.90
CA GLY A 373 27.54 -11.90 31.14
C GLY A 373 26.50 -12.99 30.90
N THR A 374 26.37 -13.87 31.87
CA THR A 374 25.24 -14.79 31.95
C THR A 374 23.96 -14.00 31.75
N ILE A 375 23.48 -14.00 30.51
CA ILE A 375 22.22 -13.39 30.16
C ILE A 375 21.15 -14.37 30.62
N ASP A 376 20.52 -14.05 31.74
CA ASP A 376 19.25 -14.63 32.12
C ASP A 376 18.12 -14.19 31.17
N MET A 377 18.44 -13.45 30.16
CA MET A 377 17.57 -13.04 29.06
C MET A 377 17.98 -13.76 27.81
N ASP A 378 17.92 -14.74 27.87
CA ASP A 378 17.97 -15.98 27.21
C ASP A 378 17.33 -15.91 25.85
N VAL A 379 18.23 -15.83 24.88
CA VAL A 379 18.03 -16.58 23.64
C VAL A 379 17.46 -17.98 23.94
N GLN A 380 17.72 -18.60 25.08
CA GLN A 380 17.07 -19.84 25.55
C GLN A 380 15.54 -19.76 25.62
N ASN A 381 14.98 -18.58 25.83
CA ASN A 381 13.54 -18.38 25.83
C ASN A 381 12.91 -18.22 24.44
N LEU A 382 13.68 -18.08 23.35
CA LEU A 382 13.13 -18.16 22.00
C LEU A 382 12.49 -19.54 21.73
N GLY A 383 12.92 -20.60 22.40
CA GLY A 383 12.26 -21.91 22.37
C GLY A 383 10.84 -21.91 22.93
N LEU A 384 10.43 -20.90 23.71
CA LEU A 384 9.03 -20.70 24.13
C LEU A 384 8.13 -20.32 22.96
N PHE A 385 8.71 -19.79 21.88
CA PHE A 385 8.00 -19.44 20.66
C PHE A 385 7.85 -20.61 19.67
N LYS A 386 7.54 -21.80 20.17
CA LYS A 386 7.46 -23.06 19.41
C LYS A 386 6.54 -23.02 18.18
N ASN A 387 5.63 -22.05 18.14
CA ASN A 387 4.64 -21.91 17.05
C ASN A 387 5.09 -20.97 15.93
N TYR A 388 6.24 -20.34 16.04
CA TYR A 388 6.72 -19.43 14.99
C TYR A 388 7.03 -20.18 13.71
N LYS A 389 6.58 -19.62 12.59
CA LYS A 389 6.87 -20.12 11.24
C LYS A 389 8.03 -19.37 10.58
N ASN A 390 8.22 -18.09 10.88
CA ASN A 390 9.25 -17.26 10.27
C ASN A 390 10.00 -16.50 11.36
N LEU A 391 11.33 -16.65 11.40
CA LEU A 391 12.19 -15.98 12.35
C LEU A 391 13.36 -15.31 11.64
N ASN A 392 13.58 -14.02 11.91
CA ASN A 392 14.69 -13.27 11.38
C ASN A 392 15.60 -12.80 12.52
N LEU A 393 16.74 -13.46 12.65
CA LEU A 393 17.83 -13.17 13.61
C LEU A 393 19.08 -12.66 12.89
N SER A 394 18.93 -11.98 11.76
CA SER A 394 20.07 -11.42 11.04
C SER A 394 20.75 -10.30 11.82
N ASN A 395 22.10 -10.23 11.74
CA ASN A 395 22.92 -9.21 12.39
C ASN A 395 22.82 -9.18 13.94
N GLN A 396 22.59 -10.35 14.56
CA GLN A 396 22.46 -10.47 16.03
C GLN A 396 23.74 -10.93 16.73
N LYS A 397 24.88 -11.07 16.00
CA LYS A 397 26.17 -11.56 16.50
C LYS A 397 26.09 -12.95 17.15
N LEU A 398 25.13 -13.77 16.74
CA LEU A 398 24.96 -15.13 17.27
C LEU A 398 26.22 -15.96 17.04
N THR A 399 26.61 -16.73 18.05
CA THR A 399 27.71 -17.69 18.00
C THR A 399 27.22 -19.14 17.96
N ASP A 400 25.99 -19.39 18.38
CA ASP A 400 25.31 -20.70 18.38
C ASP A 400 23.78 -20.55 18.17
N LEU A 401 23.10 -21.67 18.03
CA LEU A 401 21.65 -21.76 17.83
C LEU A 401 20.90 -22.41 18.99
N SER A 402 21.54 -22.60 20.14
CA SER A 402 20.99 -23.34 21.30
C SER A 402 19.60 -22.86 21.72
N SER A 403 19.36 -21.56 21.59
CA SER A 403 18.07 -20.90 21.87
C SER A 403 16.93 -21.27 20.91
N LEU A 404 17.24 -21.78 19.73
CA LEU A 404 16.24 -22.21 18.75
C LEU A 404 15.81 -23.67 18.96
N LYS A 405 16.34 -24.33 19.99
CA LYS A 405 16.04 -25.71 20.32
C LYS A 405 14.53 -25.92 20.56
N GLY A 406 13.93 -26.81 19.80
CA GLY A 406 12.50 -27.11 19.89
C GLY A 406 11.59 -26.26 19.01
N MET A 407 12.11 -25.33 18.19
CA MET A 407 11.34 -24.54 17.21
C MET A 407 11.07 -25.34 15.93
N THR A 408 10.48 -26.51 16.05
CA THR A 408 10.28 -27.49 14.96
C THR A 408 9.29 -27.03 13.88
N GLN A 409 8.50 -25.97 14.14
CA GLN A 409 7.49 -25.43 13.23
C GLN A 409 8.01 -24.35 12.30
N LEU A 410 9.30 -23.97 12.43
CA LEU A 410 9.91 -22.96 11.58
C LEU A 410 9.90 -23.38 10.11
N LYS A 411 9.46 -22.45 9.26
CA LYS A 411 9.49 -22.55 7.79
C LYS A 411 10.55 -21.65 7.18
N VAL A 412 10.80 -20.50 7.79
CA VAL A 412 11.79 -19.54 7.32
C VAL A 412 12.69 -19.14 8.49
N LEU A 413 13.97 -19.37 8.34
CA LEU A 413 15.00 -18.94 9.28
C LEU A 413 16.04 -18.07 8.56
N ASN A 414 16.19 -16.83 9.00
CA ASN A 414 17.25 -15.93 8.55
C ASN A 414 18.22 -15.65 9.68
N ILE A 415 19.43 -16.16 9.55
CA ILE A 415 20.57 -16.02 10.49
C ILE A 415 21.78 -15.38 9.82
N GLN A 416 21.57 -14.59 8.74
CA GLN A 416 22.68 -13.94 8.02
C GLN A 416 23.46 -12.95 8.90
N ASN A 417 24.74 -12.72 8.55
CA ASN A 417 25.61 -11.77 9.22
C ASN A 417 25.73 -12.00 10.74
N ASN A 418 25.96 -13.24 11.13
CA ASN A 418 26.29 -13.64 12.50
C ASN A 418 27.72 -14.21 12.55
N LYS A 419 28.09 -14.89 13.64
CA LYS A 419 29.39 -15.52 13.84
C LYS A 419 29.26 -17.05 14.03
N LEU A 420 28.30 -17.65 13.32
CA LEU A 420 28.00 -19.07 13.46
C LEU A 420 29.05 -19.93 12.74
N THR A 421 29.55 -20.94 13.40
CA THR A 421 30.43 -21.99 12.84
C THR A 421 29.73 -23.34 12.73
N PHE A 422 28.58 -23.47 13.34
CA PHE A 422 27.75 -24.67 13.49
C PHE A 422 28.42 -25.82 14.22
N THR A 423 28.20 -25.85 15.52
CA THR A 423 28.49 -27.00 16.36
C THR A 423 27.60 -28.19 16.01
N ASP A 424 27.90 -29.37 16.52
CA ASP A 424 27.04 -30.55 16.27
C ASP A 424 25.64 -30.36 16.86
N GLU A 425 25.49 -29.60 17.95
CA GLU A 425 24.19 -29.22 18.49
C GLU A 425 23.43 -28.28 17.56
N ASP A 426 24.07 -27.27 17.00
CA ASP A 426 23.46 -26.36 16.01
C ASP A 426 22.95 -27.09 14.78
N LYS A 427 23.76 -28.04 14.26
CA LYS A 427 23.40 -28.90 13.13
C LYS A 427 22.17 -29.75 13.46
N GLN A 428 22.08 -30.28 14.68
CA GLN A 428 20.94 -31.05 15.12
C GLN A 428 19.69 -30.19 15.27
N ILE A 429 19.81 -28.98 15.82
CA ILE A 429 18.70 -28.03 15.95
C ILE A 429 18.08 -27.70 14.59
N ILE A 430 18.89 -27.46 13.55
CA ILE A 430 18.38 -27.22 12.19
C ILE A 430 17.73 -28.49 11.59
N LYS A 431 18.31 -29.68 11.82
CA LYS A 431 17.69 -30.95 11.37
C LYS A 431 16.32 -31.19 11.99
N ASP A 432 16.14 -30.80 13.25
CA ASP A 432 14.87 -30.95 13.96
C ASP A 432 13.77 -30.02 13.43
N MET A 433 14.13 -28.97 12.66
CA MET A 433 13.20 -28.06 11.97
C MET A 433 12.67 -28.70 10.69
N ASN A 434 11.92 -29.78 10.81
CA ASN A 434 11.45 -30.62 9.67
C ASN A 434 10.52 -29.89 8.69
N GLN A 435 10.02 -28.71 9.03
CA GLN A 435 9.21 -27.87 8.15
C GLN A 435 10.01 -26.72 7.51
N LEU A 436 11.32 -26.64 7.73
CA LEU A 436 12.15 -25.55 7.24
C LEU A 436 12.22 -25.54 5.71
N GLU A 437 11.62 -24.52 5.10
CA GLU A 437 11.56 -24.32 3.66
C GLU A 437 12.62 -23.32 3.15
N THR A 438 13.01 -22.37 4.00
CA THR A 438 14.00 -21.32 3.65
C THR A 438 15.00 -21.13 4.78
N LEU A 439 16.29 -21.24 4.43
CA LEU A 439 17.41 -20.95 5.32
C LEU A 439 18.33 -19.88 4.69
N ASP A 440 18.45 -18.75 5.35
CA ASP A 440 19.43 -17.71 4.99
C ASP A 440 20.52 -17.65 6.05
N MET A 441 21.69 -18.17 5.71
CA MET A 441 22.88 -18.21 6.57
C MET A 441 24.06 -17.45 5.98
N LYS A 442 23.77 -16.49 5.09
CA LYS A 442 24.78 -15.64 4.44
C LYS A 442 25.73 -15.00 5.46
N ALA A 443 27.00 -14.89 5.10
CA ALA A 443 28.03 -14.19 5.90
C ALA A 443 28.05 -14.65 7.36
N ASN A 444 28.40 -15.90 7.56
CA ASN A 444 28.82 -16.53 8.79
C ASN A 444 30.20 -17.17 8.59
N ASP A 445 30.66 -17.95 9.55
CA ASP A 445 31.94 -18.68 9.47
C ASP A 445 31.73 -20.19 9.27
N VAL A 446 30.69 -20.57 8.53
CA VAL A 446 30.27 -21.96 8.34
C VAL A 446 31.15 -22.64 7.29
N GLU A 447 31.64 -23.85 7.61
CA GLU A 447 32.47 -24.67 6.71
C GLU A 447 31.75 -25.98 6.30
N ASP A 448 30.92 -26.55 7.20
CA ASP A 448 30.23 -27.82 6.95
C ASP A 448 28.71 -27.63 6.98
N ILE A 449 28.08 -27.94 5.84
CA ILE A 449 26.64 -27.93 5.64
C ILE A 449 26.06 -29.30 5.24
N SER A 450 26.86 -30.36 5.35
CA SER A 450 26.45 -31.73 4.96
C SER A 450 25.19 -32.22 5.66
N PHE A 451 24.93 -31.73 6.87
CA PHE A 451 23.73 -32.02 7.65
C PHE A 451 22.44 -31.56 6.95
N LEU A 452 22.49 -30.60 6.03
CA LEU A 452 21.32 -30.10 5.27
C LEU A 452 20.73 -31.18 4.36
N ASN A 453 21.46 -32.24 4.00
CA ASN A 453 20.91 -33.38 3.27
C ASN A 453 19.75 -34.05 4.02
N GLY A 454 19.67 -33.88 5.35
CA GLY A 454 18.54 -34.31 6.18
C GLY A 454 17.32 -33.39 6.16
N CYS A 455 17.47 -32.15 5.68
CA CYS A 455 16.42 -31.13 5.68
C CYS A 455 15.51 -31.25 4.44
N LYS A 456 14.65 -32.26 4.39
CA LYS A 456 13.85 -32.63 3.20
C LYS A 456 12.85 -31.55 2.73
N SER A 457 12.44 -30.64 3.61
CA SER A 457 11.50 -29.55 3.28
C SER A 457 12.21 -28.32 2.69
N LEU A 458 13.55 -28.28 2.71
CA LEU A 458 14.32 -27.11 2.30
C LEU A 458 14.17 -26.86 0.80
N LYS A 459 13.80 -25.62 0.45
CA LYS A 459 13.54 -25.15 -0.91
C LYS A 459 14.45 -24.00 -1.32
N ASN A 460 14.80 -23.15 -0.38
CA ASN A 460 15.56 -21.92 -0.62
C ASN A 460 16.73 -21.86 0.35
N LEU A 461 17.94 -21.74 -0.19
CA LEU A 461 19.18 -21.73 0.59
C LEU A 461 20.07 -20.56 0.18
N ARG A 462 20.57 -19.78 1.15
CA ARG A 462 21.51 -18.68 0.94
C ARG A 462 22.76 -18.89 1.79
N ILE A 463 23.90 -19.12 1.12
CA ILE A 463 25.18 -19.46 1.75
C ILE A 463 26.32 -18.51 1.39
N THR A 464 26.10 -17.48 0.57
CA THR A 464 27.14 -16.52 0.18
C THR A 464 27.88 -15.96 1.38
N GLY A 465 29.21 -15.73 1.27
CA GLY A 465 30.03 -15.24 2.37
C GLY A 465 30.37 -16.28 3.43
N ASN A 466 30.24 -17.58 3.10
CA ASN A 466 30.81 -18.73 3.81
C ASN A 466 31.69 -19.48 2.81
N ASP A 467 32.81 -18.88 2.41
CA ASP A 467 33.55 -19.24 1.21
C ASP A 467 34.28 -20.60 1.27
N LYS A 468 34.31 -21.23 2.44
CA LYS A 468 34.86 -22.58 2.62
C LYS A 468 33.86 -23.72 2.33
N ILE A 469 32.60 -23.38 2.08
CA ILE A 469 31.56 -24.38 1.75
C ILE A 469 31.82 -24.97 0.37
N ASP A 470 31.85 -26.31 0.29
CA ASP A 470 31.86 -27.10 -0.95
C ASP A 470 30.44 -27.61 -1.24
N LEU A 471 29.93 -27.34 -2.46
CA LEU A 471 28.59 -27.79 -2.87
C LEU A 471 28.41 -29.30 -2.88
N LYS A 472 29.51 -30.07 -2.95
CA LYS A 472 29.47 -31.53 -2.78
C LYS A 472 28.81 -31.95 -1.47
N GLN A 473 28.94 -31.14 -0.42
CA GLN A 473 28.36 -31.44 0.88
C GLN A 473 26.81 -31.54 0.85
N ILE A 474 26.17 -30.92 -0.16
CA ILE A 474 24.72 -30.88 -0.32
C ILE A 474 24.26 -31.40 -1.68
N GLU A 475 25.08 -32.18 -2.38
CA GLU A 475 24.76 -32.69 -3.73
C GLU A 475 23.45 -33.45 -3.81
N ASP A 476 23.02 -34.09 -2.71
CA ASP A 476 21.77 -34.86 -2.64
C ASP A 476 20.51 -33.99 -2.66
N ILE A 477 20.63 -32.70 -2.32
CA ILE A 477 19.48 -31.80 -2.24
C ILE A 477 19.51 -30.64 -3.24
N ILE A 478 20.63 -30.34 -3.89
CA ILE A 478 20.75 -29.20 -4.83
C ILE A 478 19.61 -29.19 -5.85
N SER A 479 19.30 -30.36 -6.43
CA SER A 479 18.25 -30.49 -7.45
C SER A 479 16.82 -30.28 -6.91
N ASN A 480 16.63 -30.39 -5.60
CA ASN A 480 15.35 -30.18 -4.94
C ASN A 480 15.12 -28.71 -4.55
N LEU A 481 16.17 -27.88 -4.56
CA LEU A 481 16.06 -26.49 -4.21
C LEU A 481 15.33 -25.69 -5.31
N ASN A 482 14.46 -24.78 -4.90
CA ASN A 482 13.85 -23.81 -5.81
C ASN A 482 14.82 -22.69 -6.15
N ASN A 483 15.72 -22.35 -5.22
CA ASN A 483 16.85 -21.47 -5.47
C ASN A 483 17.97 -21.71 -4.45
N ILE A 484 19.19 -21.43 -4.91
CA ILE A 484 20.38 -21.35 -4.06
C ILE A 484 21.14 -20.05 -4.37
N ARG A 485 21.61 -19.34 -3.32
CA ARG A 485 22.52 -18.20 -3.46
C ARG A 485 23.90 -18.59 -3.02
N VAL A 486 24.84 -18.48 -3.96
CA VAL A 486 26.25 -18.86 -3.80
C VAL A 486 27.17 -17.72 -4.24
N SER A 487 28.42 -17.72 -3.72
CA SER A 487 29.52 -16.96 -4.30
C SER A 487 30.10 -17.70 -5.52
N GLN A 488 30.97 -17.03 -6.30
CA GLN A 488 31.68 -17.69 -7.40
C GLN A 488 32.52 -18.86 -6.87
N ALA A 489 33.29 -18.65 -5.79
CA ALA A 489 34.13 -19.69 -5.19
C ALA A 489 33.32 -20.94 -4.81
N GLN A 490 32.12 -20.78 -4.27
CA GLN A 490 31.22 -21.89 -3.94
C GLN A 490 30.69 -22.56 -5.23
N LEU A 491 30.30 -21.77 -6.25
CA LEU A 491 29.83 -22.33 -7.52
C LEU A 491 30.91 -23.15 -8.22
N ASP A 492 32.17 -22.73 -8.13
CA ASP A 492 33.30 -23.43 -8.73
C ASP A 492 33.50 -24.84 -8.11
N THR A 493 33.05 -25.04 -6.85
CA THR A 493 33.09 -26.37 -6.23
C THR A 493 32.04 -27.35 -6.78
N LEU A 494 31.12 -26.89 -7.65
CA LEU A 494 30.16 -27.76 -8.32
C LEU A 494 30.86 -28.93 -9.07
N VAL A 495 32.08 -28.71 -9.55
CA VAL A 495 32.89 -29.75 -10.18
C VAL A 495 33.17 -30.97 -9.30
N ASN A 496 33.08 -30.81 -7.95
CA ASN A 496 33.31 -31.90 -7.00
C ASN A 496 32.06 -32.80 -6.82
N CYS A 497 30.85 -32.31 -7.23
CA CYS A 497 29.61 -33.04 -7.09
C CYS A 497 29.54 -34.27 -8.01
N ASP A 498 28.80 -35.30 -7.63
CA ASP A 498 28.37 -36.36 -8.52
C ASP A 498 27.39 -35.79 -9.57
N ALA A 499 27.87 -35.72 -10.81
CA ALA A 499 27.09 -35.12 -11.90
C ALA A 499 25.76 -35.85 -12.17
N SER A 500 25.63 -37.12 -11.78
CA SER A 500 24.40 -37.89 -11.95
C SER A 500 23.28 -37.47 -10.98
N LYS A 501 23.61 -36.74 -9.92
CA LYS A 501 22.65 -36.24 -8.91
C LYS A 501 22.10 -34.85 -9.28
N ILE A 502 22.78 -34.09 -10.13
CA ILE A 502 22.40 -32.72 -10.44
C ILE A 502 21.48 -32.72 -11.68
N THR A 503 20.17 -32.60 -11.42
CA THR A 503 19.13 -32.57 -12.46
C THR A 503 18.54 -31.17 -12.67
N LYS A 504 18.69 -30.30 -11.68
CA LYS A 504 18.21 -28.92 -11.69
C LYS A 504 19.20 -28.03 -10.92
N LEU A 505 19.47 -26.83 -11.46
CA LEU A 505 20.31 -25.83 -10.82
C LEU A 505 19.63 -24.46 -10.92
N VAL A 506 19.26 -23.86 -9.78
CA VAL A 506 18.59 -22.55 -9.72
C VAL A 506 19.42 -21.61 -8.87
N LEU A 507 20.10 -20.66 -9.51
CA LEU A 507 20.96 -19.65 -8.90
C LEU A 507 20.21 -18.33 -8.86
N ASP A 508 19.96 -17.79 -7.66
CA ASP A 508 19.16 -16.59 -7.47
C ASP A 508 19.94 -15.51 -6.74
N TYR A 509 20.00 -14.30 -7.32
CA TYR A 509 20.73 -13.14 -6.78
C TYR A 509 22.19 -13.47 -6.35
N SER A 510 22.83 -14.39 -7.04
CA SER A 510 24.22 -14.77 -6.80
C SER A 510 25.16 -13.80 -7.52
N ASN A 511 26.17 -13.30 -6.82
CA ASN A 511 27.21 -12.44 -7.43
C ASN A 511 28.25 -13.31 -8.15
N ILE A 512 27.80 -14.13 -9.10
CA ILE A 512 28.66 -14.97 -9.93
C ILE A 512 29.10 -14.20 -11.17
N THR A 513 30.32 -14.47 -11.61
CA THR A 513 30.95 -13.83 -12.78
C THR A 513 31.05 -14.73 -13.98
N SER A 514 30.97 -16.05 -13.74
CA SER A 514 31.05 -17.08 -14.78
C SER A 514 30.22 -18.31 -14.44
N ILE A 515 29.83 -19.05 -15.42
CA ILE A 515 29.15 -20.35 -15.32
C ILE A 515 30.20 -21.43 -15.54
N PRO A 516 30.30 -22.46 -14.67
CA PRO A 516 31.26 -23.55 -14.90
C PRO A 516 30.88 -24.38 -16.14
N ASP A 517 31.82 -25.18 -16.66
CA ASP A 517 31.53 -26.16 -17.69
C ASP A 517 30.49 -27.19 -17.20
N LEU A 518 29.39 -27.31 -17.91
CA LEU A 518 28.25 -28.19 -17.57
C LEU A 518 28.24 -29.50 -18.39
N SER A 519 29.24 -29.78 -19.22
CA SER A 519 29.27 -30.93 -20.14
C SER A 519 29.09 -32.28 -19.45
N ARG A 520 29.59 -32.43 -18.22
CA ARG A 520 29.50 -33.65 -17.44
C ARG A 520 28.11 -33.93 -16.84
N TYR A 521 27.24 -32.91 -16.76
CA TYR A 521 25.95 -32.99 -16.09
C TYR A 521 24.87 -33.50 -17.06
N THR A 522 24.99 -34.75 -17.47
CA THR A 522 24.11 -35.36 -18.48
C THR A 522 22.65 -35.53 -18.06
N LYS A 523 22.33 -35.34 -16.79
CA LYS A 523 20.96 -35.34 -16.27
C LYS A 523 20.42 -33.93 -15.96
N LEU A 524 21.19 -32.88 -16.17
CA LEU A 524 20.76 -31.50 -15.93
C LEU A 524 19.75 -31.07 -16.98
N THR A 525 18.47 -30.98 -16.60
CA THR A 525 17.37 -30.58 -17.49
C THR A 525 16.96 -29.13 -17.32
N THR A 526 17.28 -28.53 -16.19
CA THR A 526 16.83 -27.18 -15.85
C THR A 526 17.96 -26.35 -15.25
N ILE A 527 18.20 -25.18 -15.83
CA ILE A 527 19.05 -24.13 -15.25
C ILE A 527 18.27 -22.82 -15.16
N SER A 528 18.39 -22.13 -14.03
CA SER A 528 17.79 -20.81 -13.82
C SER A 528 18.79 -19.87 -13.17
N LEU A 529 18.99 -18.71 -13.77
CA LEU A 529 19.85 -17.62 -13.30
C LEU A 529 18.98 -16.38 -13.09
N ASN A 530 18.94 -15.86 -11.88
CA ASN A 530 18.17 -14.66 -11.58
C ASN A 530 19.06 -13.59 -10.96
N SER A 531 18.96 -12.36 -11.47
CA SER A 531 19.61 -11.16 -10.91
C SER A 531 21.13 -11.32 -10.70
N SER A 532 21.82 -11.91 -11.68
CA SER A 532 23.28 -12.10 -11.71
C SER A 532 23.88 -11.28 -12.85
N SER A 533 23.80 -9.96 -12.76
CA SER A 533 24.23 -9.02 -13.82
C SER A 533 25.74 -8.96 -14.04
N THR A 534 26.54 -9.60 -13.17
CA THR A 534 28.00 -9.67 -13.26
C THR A 534 28.50 -10.74 -14.24
N ILE A 535 27.62 -11.61 -14.75
CA ILE A 535 27.99 -12.61 -15.74
C ILE A 535 28.28 -11.92 -17.07
N SER A 536 29.47 -12.17 -17.59
CA SER A 536 29.90 -11.63 -18.90
C SER A 536 29.75 -12.60 -20.06
N ASP A 537 29.73 -13.91 -19.78
CA ASP A 537 29.65 -14.98 -20.78
C ASP A 537 28.67 -16.08 -20.32
N PHE A 538 27.72 -16.41 -21.19
CA PHE A 538 26.71 -17.45 -20.97
C PHE A 538 26.98 -18.73 -21.77
N SER A 539 28.11 -18.82 -22.52
CA SER A 539 28.40 -19.91 -23.44
C SER A 539 28.45 -21.28 -22.77
N ASN A 540 28.90 -21.36 -21.52
CA ASN A 540 28.96 -22.63 -20.78
C ASN A 540 27.58 -23.24 -20.47
N ILE A 541 26.48 -22.49 -20.60
CA ILE A 541 25.14 -23.09 -20.56
C ILE A 541 24.94 -24.08 -21.69
N LEU A 542 25.52 -23.78 -22.85
CA LEU A 542 25.40 -24.61 -24.05
C LEU A 542 26.13 -25.96 -23.94
N THR A 543 27.05 -26.10 -22.99
CA THR A 543 27.80 -27.36 -22.79
C THR A 543 26.94 -28.44 -22.12
N ALA A 544 25.81 -28.08 -21.47
CA ALA A 544 24.92 -29.05 -20.80
C ALA A 544 24.04 -29.81 -21.82
N PRO A 545 24.24 -31.13 -22.01
CA PRO A 545 23.67 -31.84 -23.19
C PRO A 545 22.16 -32.10 -23.08
N SER A 546 21.58 -32.06 -21.88
CA SER A 546 20.20 -32.49 -21.62
C SER A 546 19.25 -31.35 -21.23
N LEU A 547 19.66 -30.09 -21.35
CA LEU A 547 18.82 -28.97 -20.95
C LEU A 547 17.52 -28.89 -21.75
N GLU A 548 16.41 -28.88 -21.04
CA GLU A 548 15.04 -28.68 -21.55
C GLU A 548 14.51 -27.29 -21.24
N SER A 549 14.93 -26.71 -20.10
CA SER A 549 14.47 -25.40 -19.63
C SER A 549 15.68 -24.54 -19.24
N VAL A 550 15.78 -23.36 -19.85
CA VAL A 550 16.74 -22.31 -19.51
C VAL A 550 16.00 -21.06 -19.14
N THR A 551 16.25 -20.56 -17.94
CA THR A 551 15.69 -19.29 -17.44
C THR A 551 16.84 -18.36 -17.06
N ILE A 552 16.88 -17.18 -17.66
CA ILE A 552 17.85 -16.12 -17.35
C ILE A 552 17.04 -14.83 -17.18
N ILE A 553 16.97 -14.33 -15.97
CA ILE A 553 16.13 -13.16 -15.64
C ILE A 553 16.99 -12.10 -14.94
N ALA A 554 16.92 -10.86 -15.41
CA ALA A 554 17.64 -9.72 -14.83
C ALA A 554 19.16 -9.96 -14.70
N CYS A 555 19.77 -10.54 -15.73
CA CYS A 555 21.20 -10.87 -15.78
C CYS A 555 21.98 -9.99 -16.79
N ASP A 556 21.35 -8.97 -17.36
CA ASP A 556 21.95 -8.08 -18.35
C ASP A 556 22.58 -8.84 -19.54
N MET A 557 21.73 -9.48 -20.33
CA MET A 557 22.16 -10.24 -21.51
C MET A 557 22.32 -9.40 -22.80
N HIS A 558 22.09 -8.07 -22.72
CA HIS A 558 22.28 -7.23 -23.91
C HIS A 558 23.70 -7.37 -24.49
N ASN A 559 23.78 -7.65 -25.78
CA ASN A 559 25.04 -7.98 -26.51
C ASN A 559 25.81 -9.20 -25.97
N LYS A 560 25.19 -10.07 -25.14
CA LYS A 560 25.80 -11.29 -24.59
C LYS A 560 25.00 -12.55 -24.95
N MET A 561 24.12 -12.45 -25.94
CA MET A 561 23.30 -13.57 -26.38
C MET A 561 24.15 -14.69 -26.98
N VAL A 562 23.79 -15.92 -26.62
CA VAL A 562 24.40 -17.15 -27.13
C VAL A 562 23.43 -17.93 -28.01
N ASP A 563 23.92 -18.81 -28.87
CA ASP A 563 23.09 -19.60 -29.79
C ASP A 563 22.48 -20.83 -29.07
N PHE A 564 21.34 -20.66 -28.47
CA PHE A 564 20.59 -21.70 -27.77
C PHE A 564 20.10 -22.84 -28.68
N SER A 565 20.25 -22.76 -30.02
CA SER A 565 19.88 -23.83 -30.94
C SER A 565 20.75 -25.09 -30.73
N GLN A 566 21.94 -24.91 -30.15
CA GLN A 566 22.87 -26.00 -29.81
C GLN A 566 22.29 -26.93 -28.72
N LEU A 567 21.35 -26.46 -27.90
CA LEU A 567 20.66 -27.28 -26.88
C LEU A 567 19.57 -28.12 -27.55
N SER A 568 19.88 -29.36 -27.96
CA SER A 568 18.97 -30.23 -28.72
C SER A 568 17.62 -30.46 -28.08
N ASN A 569 17.56 -30.56 -26.74
CA ASN A 569 16.37 -30.88 -25.96
C ASN A 569 15.58 -29.65 -25.46
N LEU A 570 16.00 -28.43 -25.81
CA LEU A 570 15.42 -27.19 -25.28
C LEU A 570 13.94 -27.04 -25.68
N LYS A 571 13.08 -26.89 -24.68
CA LYS A 571 11.62 -26.71 -24.79
C LYS A 571 11.17 -25.33 -24.31
N GLN A 572 11.91 -24.77 -23.35
CA GLN A 572 11.58 -23.49 -22.73
C GLN A 572 12.81 -22.60 -22.58
N LEU A 573 12.71 -21.35 -23.04
CA LEU A 573 13.73 -20.33 -22.92
C LEU A 573 13.11 -19.06 -22.36
N THR A 574 13.48 -18.64 -21.16
CA THR A 574 12.96 -17.42 -20.52
C THR A 574 14.10 -16.41 -20.34
N LEU A 575 13.99 -15.26 -20.99
CA LEU A 575 15.00 -14.19 -21.04
C LEU A 575 14.41 -12.83 -20.60
N ASN A 576 13.61 -12.85 -19.56
CA ASN A 576 12.89 -11.65 -19.10
C ASN A 576 13.81 -10.66 -18.38
N ASN A 577 13.53 -9.36 -18.46
CA ASN A 577 14.27 -8.29 -17.74
C ASN A 577 15.78 -8.25 -18.06
N ASN A 578 16.19 -8.48 -19.29
CA ASN A 578 17.62 -8.57 -19.65
C ASN A 578 18.12 -7.43 -20.54
N TYR A 579 17.35 -6.35 -20.67
CA TYR A 579 17.64 -5.22 -21.55
C TYR A 579 17.83 -5.58 -23.02
N LEU A 580 17.29 -6.73 -23.47
CA LEU A 580 17.43 -7.19 -24.84
C LEU A 580 16.84 -6.19 -25.82
N SER A 581 17.57 -5.92 -26.87
CA SER A 581 17.17 -5.07 -27.99
C SER A 581 16.75 -5.92 -29.21
N THR A 582 16.35 -5.26 -30.28
CA THR A 582 16.05 -5.93 -31.57
C THR A 582 17.25 -6.73 -32.12
N SER A 583 18.49 -6.23 -31.97
CA SER A 583 19.71 -6.93 -32.46
C SER A 583 19.96 -8.23 -31.71
N ASP A 584 19.61 -8.32 -30.45
CA ASP A 584 19.81 -9.53 -29.63
C ASP A 584 18.91 -10.69 -30.07
N LEU A 585 17.83 -10.42 -30.79
CA LEU A 585 16.94 -11.46 -31.32
C LEU A 585 17.49 -12.23 -32.50
N GLU A 586 18.58 -11.76 -33.10
CA GLU A 586 19.16 -12.37 -34.34
C GLU A 586 19.51 -13.85 -34.12
N VAL A 587 20.05 -14.21 -32.96
CA VAL A 587 20.41 -15.59 -32.65
C VAL A 587 19.22 -16.50 -32.37
N LEU A 588 18.06 -15.94 -31.98
CA LEU A 588 16.86 -16.74 -31.69
C LEU A 588 16.21 -17.35 -32.94
N LYS A 589 16.43 -16.79 -34.13
CA LYS A 589 15.95 -17.37 -35.40
C LYS A 589 16.48 -18.80 -35.62
N ASN A 590 17.66 -19.15 -35.07
CA ASN A 590 18.24 -20.47 -35.18
C ASN A 590 17.44 -21.57 -34.47
N LEU A 591 16.46 -21.17 -33.63
CA LEU A 591 15.51 -22.08 -32.96
C LEU A 591 14.34 -22.51 -33.86
N ASN A 592 14.38 -22.24 -35.16
CA ASN A 592 13.31 -22.47 -36.13
C ASN A 592 12.83 -23.92 -36.22
N ASN A 593 13.69 -24.88 -35.91
CA ASN A 593 13.41 -26.33 -35.98
C ASN A 593 12.65 -26.85 -34.73
N LYS A 594 12.43 -26.00 -33.71
CA LYS A 594 11.90 -26.40 -32.42
C LYS A 594 10.54 -25.74 -32.15
N THR A 595 9.61 -26.50 -31.58
CA THR A 595 8.45 -25.92 -30.89
C THR A 595 8.90 -25.55 -29.50
N ILE A 596 8.96 -24.25 -29.23
CA ILE A 596 9.57 -23.71 -28.01
C ILE A 596 8.69 -22.65 -27.36
N GLN A 597 8.77 -22.55 -26.03
CA GLN A 597 8.22 -21.46 -25.27
C GLN A 597 9.30 -20.41 -25.00
N ILE A 598 9.11 -19.17 -25.47
CA ILE A 598 10.08 -18.09 -25.33
C ILE A 598 9.50 -16.94 -24.53
N GLY A 599 10.08 -16.62 -23.38
CA GLY A 599 9.77 -15.45 -22.56
C GLY A 599 10.75 -14.30 -22.82
N LEU A 600 10.25 -13.16 -23.29
CA LEU A 600 11.00 -11.94 -23.57
C LEU A 600 10.39 -10.71 -22.89
N THR A 601 9.63 -10.92 -21.82
CA THR A 601 8.92 -9.87 -21.09
C THR A 601 9.87 -8.85 -20.47
N ASN A 602 9.47 -7.57 -20.41
CA ASN A 602 10.26 -6.47 -19.84
C ASN A 602 11.66 -6.35 -20.46
N ASN A 603 11.75 -6.27 -21.78
CA ASN A 603 12.96 -5.96 -22.52
C ASN A 603 12.81 -4.66 -23.32
N SER A 604 13.81 -4.30 -24.12
CA SER A 604 13.85 -3.07 -24.92
C SER A 604 13.65 -3.34 -26.42
N ILE A 605 12.87 -4.37 -26.76
CA ILE A 605 12.65 -4.82 -28.14
C ILE A 605 11.70 -3.85 -28.85
N ILE A 606 12.16 -3.32 -30.00
CA ILE A 606 11.37 -2.42 -30.86
C ILE A 606 10.79 -3.20 -32.04
N ASP A 607 11.59 -4.07 -32.66
CA ASP A 607 11.19 -4.94 -33.76
C ASP A 607 11.46 -6.41 -33.39
N ALA A 608 10.40 -7.21 -33.37
CA ALA A 608 10.45 -8.63 -33.06
C ALA A 608 10.22 -9.53 -34.32
N THR A 609 10.30 -8.97 -35.53
CA THR A 609 10.05 -9.71 -36.79
C THR A 609 11.03 -10.86 -37.01
N LYS A 610 12.22 -10.84 -36.39
CA LYS A 610 13.17 -11.99 -36.40
C LYS A 610 12.56 -13.26 -35.79
N LEU A 611 11.60 -13.13 -34.89
CA LEU A 611 10.89 -14.28 -34.29
C LEU A 611 9.92 -14.95 -35.29
N LEU A 612 9.66 -14.32 -36.42
CA LEU A 612 8.87 -14.95 -37.51
C LEU A 612 9.57 -16.19 -38.12
N ASP A 613 10.87 -16.37 -37.93
CA ASP A 613 11.55 -17.56 -38.37
C ASP A 613 11.25 -18.79 -37.48
N LEU A 614 10.74 -18.60 -36.27
CA LEU A 614 10.40 -19.68 -35.33
C LEU A 614 9.26 -20.56 -35.86
N ASN A 615 9.17 -21.79 -35.33
CA ASN A 615 8.05 -22.70 -35.59
C ASN A 615 6.71 -22.07 -35.16
N ALA A 616 5.67 -22.16 -36.00
CA ALA A 616 4.39 -21.56 -35.78
C ALA A 616 3.67 -22.04 -34.50
N ASN A 617 3.99 -23.21 -33.99
CA ASN A 617 3.46 -23.77 -32.75
C ASN A 617 4.20 -23.28 -31.50
N SER A 618 5.22 -22.45 -31.64
CA SER A 618 5.95 -21.87 -30.52
C SER A 618 5.08 -20.82 -29.78
N THR A 619 5.34 -20.66 -28.49
CA THR A 619 4.65 -19.66 -27.66
C THR A 619 5.61 -18.55 -27.29
N ILE A 620 5.22 -17.28 -27.44
CA ILE A 620 6.08 -16.12 -27.27
C ILE A 620 5.41 -15.10 -26.33
N TRP A 621 6.13 -14.67 -25.31
CA TRP A 621 5.71 -13.59 -24.41
C TRP A 621 6.60 -12.37 -24.59
N LEU A 622 6.01 -11.26 -25.05
CA LEU A 622 6.67 -9.97 -25.31
C LEU A 622 6.10 -8.84 -24.44
N THR A 623 5.31 -9.17 -23.43
CA THR A 623 4.66 -8.21 -22.54
C THR A 623 5.66 -7.18 -22.00
N ASN A 624 5.26 -5.93 -21.89
CA ASN A 624 6.07 -4.81 -21.40
C ASN A 624 7.34 -4.51 -22.23
N ASN A 625 7.37 -4.86 -23.53
CA ASN A 625 8.27 -4.22 -24.48
C ASN A 625 7.59 -2.96 -25.00
N VAL A 626 7.70 -1.87 -24.24
CA VAL A 626 6.87 -0.65 -24.40
C VAL A 626 6.97 0.01 -25.77
N ASN A 627 8.10 -0.16 -26.46
CA ASN A 627 8.35 0.39 -27.78
C ASN A 627 8.14 -0.62 -28.92
N LEU A 628 7.57 -1.80 -28.65
CA LEU A 628 7.37 -2.83 -29.67
C LEU A 628 6.45 -2.32 -30.77
N SER A 629 6.94 -2.36 -32.04
CA SER A 629 6.27 -1.81 -33.21
C SER A 629 4.94 -2.51 -33.51
N GLN A 630 3.98 -1.75 -34.05
CA GLN A 630 2.69 -2.30 -34.47
C GLN A 630 2.83 -3.31 -35.60
N ASP A 631 3.79 -3.12 -36.51
CA ASP A 631 4.10 -4.10 -37.57
C ASP A 631 4.50 -5.45 -36.99
N SER A 632 5.42 -5.45 -36.01
CA SER A 632 5.81 -6.68 -35.29
C SER A 632 4.62 -7.37 -34.65
N LYS A 633 3.77 -6.61 -33.94
CA LYS A 633 2.56 -7.17 -33.28
C LYS A 633 1.62 -7.82 -34.28
N THR A 634 1.36 -7.16 -35.39
CA THR A 634 0.46 -7.68 -36.44
C THR A 634 1.02 -8.96 -37.03
N ARG A 635 2.25 -8.93 -37.54
CA ARG A 635 2.87 -10.07 -38.23
C ARG A 635 3.07 -11.28 -37.32
N LEU A 636 3.46 -11.06 -36.07
CA LEU A 636 3.57 -12.15 -35.08
C LEU A 636 2.19 -12.73 -34.73
N LYS A 637 1.17 -11.89 -34.64
CA LYS A 637 -0.20 -12.36 -34.40
C LYS A 637 -0.75 -13.19 -35.55
N ASP A 638 -0.43 -12.80 -36.79
CA ASP A 638 -0.82 -13.55 -38.00
C ASP A 638 -0.17 -14.93 -38.03
N LYS A 639 1.10 -15.06 -37.62
CA LYS A 639 1.83 -16.33 -37.60
C LYS A 639 1.50 -17.22 -36.41
N PHE A 640 1.47 -16.66 -35.18
CA PHE A 640 1.41 -17.43 -33.95
C PHE A 640 0.00 -17.44 -33.30
N GLY A 641 -0.93 -16.63 -33.79
CA GLY A 641 -2.30 -16.56 -33.29
C GLY A 641 -2.34 -16.24 -31.78
N ASN A 642 -2.98 -17.10 -31.00
CA ASN A 642 -3.09 -16.95 -29.53
C ASN A 642 -1.83 -17.36 -28.77
N ASN A 643 -0.79 -17.87 -29.47
CA ASN A 643 0.48 -18.26 -28.87
C ASN A 643 1.44 -17.08 -28.72
N VAL A 644 1.07 -15.85 -29.12
CA VAL A 644 1.85 -14.65 -28.84
C VAL A 644 1.09 -13.71 -27.92
N ARG A 645 1.79 -13.12 -26.93
CA ARG A 645 1.25 -12.16 -25.96
C ARG A 645 2.18 -10.94 -25.85
N TYR A 646 1.56 -9.75 -25.79
CA TYR A 646 2.24 -8.45 -25.74
C TYR A 646 2.03 -7.76 -24.41
#